data_cc072e3ba4fee88210dc677b43bec049
#
_entry.id   cc072e3ba4fee88210dc677b43bec049
#
_cell.length_a   1.000
_cell.length_b   1.000
_cell.length_c   1.000
_cell.angle_alpha   90.00
_cell.angle_beta   90.00
_cell.angle_gamma   90.00
#
_symmetry.space_group_name_H-M   'P 1'
#
loop_
_entity.id
_entity.type
_entity.pdbx_description
1 polymer ?
#
loop_
_entity_poly.entity_id
_entity_poly.type
_entity_poly.pdbx_seq_one_letter_code
_entity_poly.pdbx_strand_id
1 'polypeptide(L)'
;MTVTNENFKQNPISDAIRRTLTFYHPDGTTFELCGIGTDRYPKAVDGGFFDDHEKAIETACKLTMDHHAVYLTINPADPALLSRANNRIKPGLARTQDREVLKLQRLFIDADPVRPAGTNSTDSEHDTALDLSAQIKADQGALGWPEPLVGDSGNGGHLIYRLPDLPNTTENIELLKACLQALAQRYNTDTHHIDETTFNPSRLSKLYGTWARKGDSTPDRPQRLARIISVPDHPEPVPLERLNALAKSATFGRAADPQPKSAPGTGSGKFDLPAYLERYSVHVKQVKPHGDSTLHVLECCLFDETHTGGEAAVGQKADGPLFYFCYHNSCKGRTWADARQKISGDAKLAKPGESGKETKETQAQWLIQLAADAELFHSPESGHYAIVLQNGHREVWSIRTKGFKNWLDHRFYRDQGKPPGTQGLQDAIRLLEAKAVFDGEEHRVFVRVGGHGGNVYLDLCNSSWEVVEITPSGWRVLSDPPVRFRRAKGMLALPNPVPGGSLNQLRPFLNLPDDDAFCLDCGFLVQALNPSGPYPILTLEGEQGAAKSSKARTLRSLVDPSTAMLRTAPRDDRDLMIAATNSWLLAFDNLSGVENWLSDALCRISTGGGLSTRELYSDSEEIIFEAMRPQILNGIDRIASRHDLLDRSICITLPVIPDDKRKEEKEFWRDFEAARPFILGALCDAVSCALRNISTTKLDRLPRMADFAKWVTAAEPALPWKPGEFMKAYTGNRANAVKLALDVDIVACWIRQFMGDKSQWEGTATDLLSALGDLVPDDTRKLREWPKAPNSLGHRLRRAATFLRAESIEITLPSSESWRRYITIRKSLQKIVDTVETVETGNGGGSTINDTINDIVDAEKTVGIPLMDKPAPDKAFHDVNDFNDKKHTFSKEVIEL
;
A
#
# COMPACT_ATOMS: atom_id res chain seq x y z
N MET A 1 18.13 -41.73 12.27
CA MET A 1 18.17 -42.76 11.23
C MET A 1 18.56 -42.08 9.93
N THR A 2 19.75 -42.35 9.46
CA THR A 2 20.25 -41.83 8.18
C THR A 2 19.53 -42.59 7.06
N VAL A 3 18.59 -41.94 6.40
CA VAL A 3 17.82 -42.53 5.29
C VAL A 3 18.68 -42.46 4.05
N THR A 4 19.11 -43.61 3.50
CA THR A 4 19.87 -43.70 2.27
C THR A 4 18.96 -43.50 1.04
N ASN A 5 19.51 -42.99 -0.06
CA ASN A 5 18.82 -42.63 -1.30
C ASN A 5 17.93 -43.72 -1.93
N GLU A 6 18.17 -44.98 -1.64
CA GLU A 6 17.40 -46.11 -2.18
C GLU A 6 16.03 -46.30 -1.48
N ASN A 7 15.88 -45.86 -0.23
CA ASN A 7 14.62 -45.97 0.52
C ASN A 7 13.59 -44.88 0.15
N PHE A 8 13.97 -43.87 -0.63
CA PHE A 8 13.04 -42.78 -1.03
C PHE A 8 12.11 -43.17 -2.16
N LYS A 9 12.49 -44.10 -3.03
CA LYS A 9 11.72 -44.46 -4.24
C LYS A 9 10.45 -45.27 -3.98
N GLN A 10 10.24 -45.84 -2.79
CA GLN A 10 9.08 -46.69 -2.42
C GLN A 10 8.32 -46.16 -1.18
N ASN A 11 8.40 -44.85 -0.87
CA ASN A 11 7.68 -44.25 0.26
C ASN A 11 6.28 -43.84 -0.20
N PRO A 12 5.19 -44.08 0.57
CA PRO A 12 3.83 -43.62 0.28
C PRO A 12 3.71 -42.12 -0.01
N ILE A 13 4.57 -41.31 0.56
CA ILE A 13 4.66 -39.86 0.31
C ILE A 13 5.11 -39.60 -1.14
N SER A 14 6.18 -40.22 -1.59
CA SER A 14 6.70 -40.04 -2.96
C SER A 14 5.71 -40.51 -4.02
N ASP A 15 4.96 -41.57 -3.74
CA ASP A 15 3.91 -42.09 -4.64
C ASP A 15 2.74 -41.10 -4.76
N ALA A 16 2.28 -40.54 -3.64
CA ALA A 16 1.24 -39.52 -3.64
C ALA A 16 1.66 -38.25 -4.40
N ILE A 17 2.91 -37.80 -4.22
CA ILE A 17 3.48 -36.68 -4.96
C ILE A 17 3.53 -36.99 -6.45
N ARG A 18 4.05 -38.17 -6.84
CA ARG A 18 4.13 -38.63 -8.23
C ARG A 18 2.77 -38.63 -8.89
N ARG A 19 1.75 -39.22 -8.28
CA ARG A 19 0.38 -39.26 -8.78
C ARG A 19 -0.22 -37.86 -8.97
N THR A 20 0.08 -36.94 -8.05
CA THR A 20 -0.30 -35.55 -8.15
C THR A 20 0.34 -34.89 -9.36
N LEU A 21 1.67 -35.01 -9.52
CA LEU A 21 2.40 -34.43 -10.65
C LEU A 21 1.90 -34.96 -12.00
N THR A 22 1.74 -36.27 -12.10
CA THR A 22 1.24 -36.93 -13.34
C THR A 22 -0.15 -36.44 -13.72
N PHE A 23 -1.03 -36.19 -12.74
CA PHE A 23 -2.37 -35.67 -13.00
C PHE A 23 -2.35 -34.22 -13.46
N TYR A 24 -1.60 -33.33 -12.75
CA TYR A 24 -1.58 -31.90 -13.09
C TYR A 24 -0.71 -31.62 -14.33
N HIS A 25 0.45 -32.20 -14.39
CA HIS A 25 1.54 -31.90 -15.33
C HIS A 25 2.08 -33.20 -15.93
N PRO A 26 1.60 -33.66 -17.07
CA PRO A 26 2.22 -34.77 -17.81
C PRO A 26 3.70 -34.52 -18.07
N ASP A 27 4.48 -35.57 -18.26
CA ASP A 27 5.93 -35.50 -18.47
C ASP A 27 6.32 -34.46 -19.53
N GLY A 28 7.35 -33.66 -19.21
CA GLY A 28 7.86 -32.57 -20.04
C GLY A 28 7.08 -31.25 -19.92
N THR A 29 6.05 -31.21 -19.10
CA THR A 29 5.29 -29.97 -18.85
C THR A 29 5.99 -29.15 -17.75
N THR A 30 6.25 -27.88 -18.02
CA THR A 30 6.85 -26.97 -17.03
C THR A 30 5.81 -26.50 -16.02
N PHE A 31 6.15 -26.54 -14.75
CA PHE A 31 5.32 -26.08 -13.63
C PHE A 31 6.19 -25.44 -12.52
N GLU A 32 5.54 -24.62 -11.69
CA GLU A 32 6.18 -24.09 -10.49
C GLU A 32 5.89 -24.97 -9.29
N LEU A 33 6.96 -25.27 -8.50
CA LEU A 33 6.87 -25.85 -7.18
C LEU A 33 7.31 -24.80 -6.17
N CYS A 34 6.54 -24.59 -5.11
CA CYS A 34 6.94 -23.68 -4.05
C CYS A 34 6.72 -24.25 -2.65
N GLY A 35 7.65 -23.92 -1.74
CA GLY A 35 7.56 -24.16 -0.31
C GLY A 35 7.35 -22.87 0.46
N ILE A 36 6.36 -22.84 1.35
CA ILE A 36 6.13 -21.75 2.27
C ILE A 36 6.62 -22.17 3.66
N GLY A 37 7.68 -21.55 4.15
CA GLY A 37 8.25 -21.85 5.47
C GLY A 37 7.30 -21.41 6.58
N THR A 38 7.18 -22.22 7.65
CA THR A 38 6.30 -21.97 8.78
C THR A 38 7.01 -21.37 9.99
N ASP A 39 8.33 -21.57 10.08
CA ASP A 39 9.15 -21.28 11.27
C ASP A 39 9.82 -19.89 11.24
N ARG A 40 9.59 -19.11 10.19
CA ARG A 40 10.14 -17.75 10.04
C ARG A 40 9.05 -16.76 9.71
N TYR A 41 9.06 -15.63 10.36
CA TYR A 41 8.23 -14.47 9.99
C TYR A 41 9.13 -13.33 9.49
N PRO A 42 8.92 -12.74 8.31
CA PRO A 42 7.88 -13.10 7.34
C PRO A 42 8.11 -14.50 6.74
N LYS A 43 7.01 -15.19 6.37
CA LYS A 43 7.07 -16.53 5.79
C LYS A 43 7.95 -16.50 4.54
N ALA A 44 9.10 -17.16 4.58
CA ALA A 44 9.95 -17.29 3.41
C ALA A 44 9.22 -18.15 2.37
N VAL A 45 9.15 -17.67 1.14
CA VAL A 45 8.62 -18.43 -0.01
C VAL A 45 9.80 -18.83 -0.88
N ASP A 46 10.04 -20.12 -0.95
CA ASP A 46 11.07 -20.72 -1.80
C ASP A 46 10.39 -21.28 -3.04
N GLY A 47 10.77 -20.84 -4.24
CA GLY A 47 10.18 -21.25 -5.50
C GLY A 47 11.16 -21.83 -6.50
N GLY A 48 10.66 -22.64 -7.44
CA GLY A 48 11.45 -23.20 -8.54
C GLY A 48 10.56 -23.72 -9.67
N PHE A 49 11.14 -23.82 -10.86
CA PHE A 49 10.45 -24.32 -12.04
C PHE A 49 10.98 -25.70 -12.41
N PHE A 50 10.08 -26.62 -12.71
CA PHE A 50 10.38 -28.04 -12.93
C PHE A 50 9.71 -28.53 -14.21
N ASP A 51 10.40 -29.39 -14.93
CA ASP A 51 9.94 -30.24 -16.04
C ASP A 51 10.35 -31.72 -15.84
N ASP A 52 11.08 -32.00 -14.74
CA ASP A 52 11.56 -33.31 -14.33
C ASP A 52 10.85 -33.72 -13.01
N HIS A 53 9.96 -34.68 -13.09
CA HIS A 53 9.17 -35.17 -11.96
C HIS A 53 10.02 -35.74 -10.84
N GLU A 54 11.11 -36.46 -11.15
CA GLU A 54 11.96 -37.08 -10.10
C GLU A 54 12.64 -36.01 -9.25
N LYS A 55 13.17 -34.97 -9.90
CA LYS A 55 13.75 -33.81 -9.18
C LYS A 55 12.70 -33.02 -8.40
N ALA A 56 11.50 -32.89 -8.93
CA ALA A 56 10.39 -32.26 -8.23
C ALA A 56 9.97 -33.05 -6.98
N ILE A 57 9.89 -34.41 -7.08
CA ILE A 57 9.57 -35.29 -5.96
C ILE A 57 10.64 -35.19 -4.86
N GLU A 58 11.91 -35.31 -5.23
CA GLU A 58 13.02 -35.17 -4.28
C GLU A 58 12.97 -33.81 -3.55
N THR A 59 12.76 -32.75 -4.32
CA THR A 59 12.66 -31.39 -3.79
C THR A 59 11.46 -31.20 -2.86
N ALA A 60 10.30 -31.72 -3.23
CA ALA A 60 9.07 -31.63 -2.43
C ALA A 60 9.19 -32.41 -1.12
N CYS A 61 9.81 -33.59 -1.14
CA CYS A 61 10.12 -34.37 0.05
C CYS A 61 11.03 -33.59 1.00
N LYS A 62 12.09 -32.99 0.47
CA LYS A 62 13.02 -32.17 1.26
C LYS A 62 12.31 -30.95 1.89
N LEU A 63 11.55 -30.20 1.11
CA LEU A 63 10.80 -29.05 1.62
C LEU A 63 9.80 -29.44 2.73
N THR A 64 9.13 -30.59 2.57
CA THR A 64 8.20 -31.09 3.61
C THR A 64 8.94 -31.47 4.90
N MET A 65 10.13 -32.05 4.81
CA MET A 65 10.98 -32.37 5.98
C MET A 65 11.50 -31.08 6.65
N ASP A 66 11.85 -30.06 5.86
CA ASP A 66 12.31 -28.76 6.30
C ASP A 66 11.14 -27.84 6.76
N HIS A 67 10.03 -28.43 7.20
CA HIS A 67 8.86 -27.73 7.74
C HIS A 67 8.18 -26.72 6.80
N HIS A 68 8.26 -26.92 5.47
CA HIS A 68 7.52 -26.10 4.50
C HIS A 68 6.15 -26.69 4.17
N ALA A 69 5.16 -25.81 3.95
CA ALA A 69 3.92 -26.17 3.26
C ALA A 69 4.18 -26.09 1.75
N VAL A 70 3.98 -27.19 1.01
CA VAL A 70 4.38 -27.31 -0.40
C VAL A 70 3.17 -27.21 -1.33
N TYR A 71 3.32 -26.44 -2.41
CA TYR A 71 2.29 -26.15 -3.42
C TYR A 71 2.88 -26.26 -4.83
N LEU A 72 1.98 -26.43 -5.83
CA LEU A 72 2.34 -26.42 -7.26
C LEU A 72 1.31 -25.62 -8.05
N THR A 73 1.68 -25.08 -9.22
CA THR A 73 0.74 -24.48 -10.17
C THR A 73 -0.18 -25.55 -10.76
N ILE A 74 -1.48 -25.23 -10.93
CA ILE A 74 -2.47 -26.19 -11.47
C ILE A 74 -2.45 -26.27 -12.99
N ASN A 75 -1.93 -25.26 -13.66
CA ASN A 75 -1.85 -25.16 -15.12
C ASN A 75 -0.39 -25.12 -15.61
N PRO A 76 -0.11 -25.51 -16.84
CA PRO A 76 1.24 -25.49 -17.39
C PRO A 76 1.77 -24.07 -17.55
N ALA A 77 2.99 -23.86 -17.05
CA ALA A 77 3.73 -22.62 -17.14
C ALA A 77 4.60 -22.58 -18.42
N ASP A 78 4.99 -21.38 -18.84
CA ASP A 78 5.91 -21.16 -19.95
C ASP A 78 7.27 -21.86 -19.69
N PRO A 79 7.76 -22.72 -20.58
CA PRO A 79 9.07 -23.37 -20.47
C PRO A 79 10.24 -22.38 -20.30
N ALA A 80 10.14 -21.16 -20.79
CA ALA A 80 11.15 -20.12 -20.61
C ALA A 80 11.41 -19.82 -19.12
N LEU A 81 10.45 -20.10 -18.22
CA LEU A 81 10.59 -19.90 -16.78
C LEU A 81 11.64 -20.82 -16.14
N LEU A 82 11.99 -21.94 -16.76
CA LEU A 82 13.10 -22.77 -16.33
C LEU A 82 14.42 -21.98 -16.25
N SER A 83 14.58 -20.93 -17.06
CA SER A 83 15.75 -20.06 -16.99
C SER A 83 15.92 -19.35 -15.64
N ARG A 84 14.84 -19.13 -14.89
CA ARG A 84 14.88 -18.52 -13.55
C ARG A 84 15.43 -19.48 -12.50
N ALA A 85 14.99 -20.75 -12.53
CA ALA A 85 15.48 -21.80 -11.63
C ALA A 85 15.15 -23.19 -12.22
N ASN A 86 16.07 -23.76 -12.99
CA ASN A 86 15.89 -25.05 -13.65
C ASN A 86 15.96 -26.21 -12.66
N ASN A 87 14.82 -26.88 -12.45
CA ASN A 87 14.69 -28.07 -11.60
C ASN A 87 15.34 -27.93 -10.21
N ARG A 88 15.20 -26.77 -9.60
CA ARG A 88 15.72 -26.47 -8.27
C ARG A 88 14.97 -25.31 -7.62
N ILE A 89 14.96 -25.26 -6.30
CA ILE A 89 14.41 -24.17 -5.51
C ILE A 89 15.42 -23.04 -5.33
N LYS A 90 14.92 -21.80 -5.35
CA LYS A 90 15.67 -20.60 -4.97
C LYS A 90 14.81 -19.75 -4.02
N PRO A 91 15.40 -19.20 -2.94
CA PRO A 91 14.71 -18.25 -2.07
C PRO A 91 14.34 -16.96 -2.82
N GLY A 92 13.14 -16.42 -2.55
CA GLY A 92 12.70 -15.14 -3.09
C GLY A 92 12.56 -15.09 -4.63
N LEU A 93 12.39 -16.24 -5.28
CA LEU A 93 12.20 -16.30 -6.73
C LEU A 93 10.86 -15.67 -7.14
N ALA A 94 10.88 -14.90 -8.24
CA ALA A 94 9.68 -14.37 -8.86
C ALA A 94 8.74 -15.51 -9.30
N ARG A 95 7.50 -15.46 -8.81
CA ARG A 95 6.46 -16.48 -9.02
C ARG A 95 5.91 -16.41 -10.45
N THR A 96 5.27 -17.52 -10.87
CA THR A 96 4.51 -17.55 -12.12
C THR A 96 3.42 -16.48 -12.11
N GLN A 97 3.36 -15.67 -13.16
CA GLN A 97 2.28 -14.70 -13.38
C GLN A 97 1.21 -15.30 -14.30
N ASP A 98 -0.01 -14.79 -14.23
CA ASP A 98 -1.14 -15.30 -15.03
C ASP A 98 -0.83 -15.32 -16.54
N ARG A 99 -0.14 -14.30 -17.06
CA ARG A 99 0.30 -14.22 -18.46
C ARG A 99 1.37 -15.24 -18.87
N GLU A 100 2.05 -15.87 -17.88
CA GLU A 100 3.09 -16.88 -18.11
C GLU A 100 2.53 -18.31 -18.05
N VAL A 101 1.21 -18.46 -17.95
CA VAL A 101 0.50 -19.72 -18.06
C VAL A 101 0.07 -19.94 -19.51
N LEU A 102 0.42 -21.10 -20.08
CA LEU A 102 0.20 -21.35 -21.50
C LEU A 102 -1.29 -21.59 -21.85
N LYS A 103 -2.00 -22.33 -20.98
CA LYS A 103 -3.41 -22.74 -21.21
C LYS A 103 -4.06 -23.11 -19.88
N LEU A 104 -5.39 -23.03 -19.85
CA LEU A 104 -6.19 -23.42 -18.71
C LEU A 104 -6.63 -24.87 -18.88
N GLN A 105 -6.17 -25.76 -18.00
CA GLN A 105 -6.41 -27.20 -18.09
C GLN A 105 -7.17 -27.77 -16.90
N ARG A 106 -7.38 -26.95 -15.86
CA ARG A 106 -8.01 -27.40 -14.60
C ARG A 106 -9.04 -26.40 -14.09
N LEU A 107 -10.20 -26.91 -13.71
CA LEU A 107 -11.14 -26.21 -12.84
C LEU A 107 -10.89 -26.72 -11.42
N PHE A 108 -10.45 -25.82 -10.54
CA PHE A 108 -10.12 -26.11 -9.15
C PHE A 108 -11.20 -25.59 -8.22
N ILE A 109 -11.90 -26.51 -7.57
CA ILE A 109 -12.93 -26.22 -6.56
C ILE A 109 -12.30 -26.53 -5.20
N ASP A 110 -12.10 -25.49 -4.40
CA ASP A 110 -11.55 -25.55 -3.03
C ASP A 110 -12.70 -25.35 -2.03
N ALA A 111 -13.10 -26.42 -1.35
CA ALA A 111 -14.12 -26.41 -0.32
C ALA A 111 -13.47 -26.29 1.05
N ASP A 112 -13.51 -25.10 1.62
CA ASP A 112 -12.93 -24.77 2.92
C ASP A 112 -14.02 -24.57 4.00
N PRO A 113 -13.77 -24.98 5.26
CA PRO A 113 -14.65 -24.64 6.38
C PRO A 113 -14.46 -23.19 6.81
N VAL A 114 -15.52 -22.59 7.38
CA VAL A 114 -15.44 -21.28 7.99
C VAL A 114 -14.68 -21.40 9.31
N ARG A 115 -13.48 -20.82 9.39
CA ARG A 115 -12.58 -20.88 10.55
C ARG A 115 -11.77 -19.59 10.71
N PRO A 116 -11.15 -19.35 11.90
CA PRO A 116 -10.25 -18.21 12.10
C PRO A 116 -9.08 -18.25 11.11
N ALA A 117 -8.74 -17.09 10.54
CA ALA A 117 -7.66 -16.96 9.58
C ALA A 117 -6.32 -17.41 10.19
N GLY A 118 -5.52 -18.16 9.42
CA GLY A 118 -4.19 -18.61 9.85
C GLY A 118 -4.20 -19.82 10.77
N THR A 119 -5.33 -20.50 11.00
CA THR A 119 -5.43 -21.70 11.82
C THR A 119 -5.72 -22.94 10.98
N ASN A 120 -5.36 -24.13 11.48
CA ASN A 120 -5.81 -25.39 10.92
C ASN A 120 -7.30 -25.62 11.26
N SER A 121 -7.99 -26.51 10.54
CA SER A 121 -9.38 -26.91 10.85
C SER A 121 -9.43 -27.87 12.04
N THR A 122 -10.50 -27.82 12.83
CA THR A 122 -10.87 -28.90 13.76
C THR A 122 -11.28 -30.14 12.95
N ASP A 123 -11.44 -31.29 13.61
CA ASP A 123 -11.88 -32.51 12.91
C ASP A 123 -13.30 -32.33 12.33
N SER A 124 -14.23 -31.75 13.10
CA SER A 124 -15.58 -31.46 12.63
C SER A 124 -15.63 -30.46 11.45
N GLU A 125 -14.85 -29.38 11.50
CA GLU A 125 -14.74 -28.42 10.39
C GLU A 125 -14.14 -29.09 9.13
N HIS A 126 -13.14 -29.95 9.31
CA HIS A 126 -12.50 -30.70 8.23
C HIS A 126 -13.47 -31.69 7.57
N ASP A 127 -14.18 -32.49 8.36
CA ASP A 127 -15.14 -33.48 7.87
C ASP A 127 -16.28 -32.79 7.11
N THR A 128 -16.82 -31.67 7.62
CA THR A 128 -17.86 -30.89 6.93
C THR A 128 -17.41 -30.40 5.53
N ALA A 129 -16.14 -29.99 5.39
CA ALA A 129 -15.62 -29.55 4.11
C ALA A 129 -15.37 -30.72 3.12
N LEU A 130 -15.00 -31.90 3.63
CA LEU A 130 -14.91 -33.13 2.83
C LEU A 130 -16.29 -33.58 2.35
N ASP A 131 -17.31 -33.54 3.23
CA ASP A 131 -18.70 -33.86 2.87
C ASP A 131 -19.23 -32.91 1.80
N LEU A 132 -18.95 -31.62 1.90
CA LEU A 132 -19.27 -30.65 0.86
C LEU A 132 -18.66 -31.04 -0.50
N SER A 133 -17.37 -31.39 -0.51
CA SER A 133 -16.71 -31.79 -1.77
C SER A 133 -17.32 -33.07 -2.33
N ALA A 134 -17.70 -34.04 -1.48
CA ALA A 134 -18.40 -35.25 -1.90
C ALA A 134 -19.80 -34.96 -2.49
N GLN A 135 -20.54 -34.03 -1.88
CA GLN A 135 -21.85 -33.59 -2.39
C GLN A 135 -21.74 -32.92 -3.76
N ILE A 136 -20.78 -31.94 -3.90
CA ILE A 136 -20.56 -31.28 -5.18
C ILE A 136 -20.19 -32.28 -6.27
N LYS A 137 -19.31 -33.24 -5.97
CA LYS A 137 -18.95 -34.32 -6.90
C LYS A 137 -20.18 -35.13 -7.36
N ALA A 138 -21.02 -35.55 -6.42
CA ALA A 138 -22.22 -36.32 -6.70
C ALA A 138 -23.20 -35.53 -7.57
N ASP A 139 -23.45 -34.27 -7.24
CA ASP A 139 -24.38 -33.41 -7.98
C ASP A 139 -23.88 -33.10 -9.38
N GLN A 140 -22.58 -32.82 -9.57
CA GLN A 140 -22.01 -32.60 -10.89
C GLN A 140 -21.97 -33.89 -11.71
N GLY A 141 -21.68 -35.05 -11.07
CA GLY A 141 -21.76 -36.37 -11.71
C GLY A 141 -23.17 -36.68 -12.25
N ALA A 142 -24.21 -36.38 -11.47
CA ALA A 142 -25.63 -36.51 -11.92
C ALA A 142 -25.94 -35.61 -13.13
N LEU A 143 -25.24 -34.49 -13.30
CA LEU A 143 -25.32 -33.61 -14.46
C LEU A 143 -24.43 -34.06 -15.64
N GLY A 144 -23.79 -35.23 -15.53
CA GLY A 144 -22.93 -35.80 -16.58
C GLY A 144 -21.53 -35.17 -16.66
N TRP A 145 -21.01 -34.67 -15.57
CA TRP A 145 -19.60 -34.29 -15.46
C TRP A 145 -18.73 -35.53 -15.28
N PRO A 146 -17.52 -35.57 -15.83
CA PRO A 146 -16.56 -36.67 -15.62
C PRO A 146 -16.06 -36.70 -14.18
N GLU A 147 -15.43 -37.82 -13.83
CA GLU A 147 -14.80 -37.97 -12.50
C GLU A 147 -13.65 -37.00 -12.30
N PRO A 148 -13.63 -36.22 -11.19
CA PRO A 148 -12.51 -35.31 -10.84
C PRO A 148 -11.44 -36.07 -10.06
N LEU A 149 -10.23 -35.47 -9.94
CA LEU A 149 -9.40 -35.80 -8.81
C LEU A 149 -10.06 -35.26 -7.54
N VAL A 150 -10.20 -36.11 -6.52
CA VAL A 150 -10.69 -35.76 -5.19
C VAL A 150 -9.53 -35.78 -4.24
N GLY A 151 -9.28 -34.65 -3.57
CA GLY A 151 -8.18 -34.49 -2.64
C GLY A 151 -8.62 -33.96 -1.28
N ASP A 152 -7.90 -34.38 -0.26
CA ASP A 152 -7.95 -33.80 1.09
C ASP A 152 -6.73 -32.86 1.22
N SER A 153 -6.97 -31.57 1.37
CA SER A 153 -5.90 -30.56 1.54
C SER A 153 -5.25 -30.62 2.92
N GLY A 154 -5.83 -31.39 3.85
CA GLY A 154 -5.50 -31.40 5.29
C GLY A 154 -6.28 -30.35 6.09
N ASN A 155 -7.02 -29.46 5.43
CA ASN A 155 -7.90 -28.48 6.08
C ASN A 155 -9.30 -28.43 5.45
N GLY A 156 -9.50 -28.96 4.24
CA GLY A 156 -10.73 -28.97 3.48
C GLY A 156 -10.66 -29.91 2.30
N GLY A 157 -11.69 -29.95 1.47
CA GLY A 157 -11.84 -30.83 0.31
C GLY A 157 -11.53 -30.15 -1.01
N HIS A 158 -10.84 -30.83 -1.90
CA HIS A 158 -10.51 -30.37 -3.23
C HIS A 158 -11.20 -31.23 -4.30
N LEU A 159 -11.77 -30.59 -5.32
CA LEU A 159 -12.20 -31.24 -6.54
C LEU A 159 -11.49 -30.58 -7.73
N ILE A 160 -10.76 -31.39 -8.50
CA ILE A 160 -10.02 -30.88 -9.65
C ILE A 160 -10.51 -31.57 -10.90
N TYR A 161 -11.27 -30.85 -11.71
CA TYR A 161 -11.77 -31.33 -12.98
C TYR A 161 -10.80 -30.99 -14.09
N ARG A 162 -10.55 -31.94 -14.99
CA ARG A 162 -9.84 -31.65 -16.23
C ARG A 162 -10.73 -30.80 -17.14
N LEU A 163 -10.13 -29.77 -17.76
CA LEU A 163 -10.77 -28.96 -18.81
C LEU A 163 -10.27 -29.38 -20.18
N PRO A 164 -11.03 -29.15 -21.27
CA PRO A 164 -10.44 -29.08 -22.60
C PRO A 164 -9.31 -28.03 -22.52
N ASP A 165 -8.31 -28.18 -23.40
CA ASP A 165 -7.19 -27.24 -23.44
C ASP A 165 -7.67 -25.82 -23.86
N LEU A 166 -8.09 -25.01 -22.90
CA LEU A 166 -8.61 -23.67 -23.16
C LEU A 166 -7.46 -22.66 -23.26
N PRO A 167 -7.44 -21.80 -24.28
CA PRO A 167 -6.50 -20.69 -24.33
C PRO A 167 -6.59 -19.80 -23.08
N ASN A 168 -5.47 -19.27 -22.63
CA ASN A 168 -5.41 -18.34 -21.51
C ASN A 168 -5.88 -16.95 -21.97
N THR A 169 -7.20 -16.75 -22.06
CA THR A 169 -7.85 -15.51 -22.46
C THR A 169 -8.79 -15.02 -21.38
N THR A 170 -9.07 -13.72 -21.38
CA THR A 170 -10.01 -13.11 -20.42
C THR A 170 -11.38 -13.78 -20.46
N GLU A 171 -11.86 -14.17 -21.64
CA GLU A 171 -13.16 -14.85 -21.82
C GLU A 171 -13.20 -16.20 -21.07
N ASN A 172 -12.16 -17.02 -21.22
CA ASN A 172 -12.07 -18.32 -20.56
C ASN A 172 -11.85 -18.18 -19.05
N ILE A 173 -11.10 -17.18 -18.60
CA ILE A 173 -10.94 -16.86 -17.17
C ILE A 173 -12.28 -16.47 -16.55
N GLU A 174 -13.06 -15.58 -17.20
CA GLU A 174 -14.39 -15.19 -16.72
C GLU A 174 -15.39 -16.35 -16.75
N LEU A 175 -15.27 -17.27 -17.71
CA LEU A 175 -16.06 -18.50 -17.72
C LEU A 175 -15.80 -19.35 -16.46
N LEU A 176 -14.53 -19.59 -16.12
CA LEU A 176 -14.19 -20.38 -14.92
C LEU A 176 -14.61 -19.66 -13.63
N LYS A 177 -14.46 -18.37 -13.58
CA LYS A 177 -14.93 -17.52 -12.46
C LYS A 177 -16.43 -17.62 -12.29
N ALA A 178 -17.21 -17.54 -13.37
CA ALA A 178 -18.66 -17.70 -13.33
C ALA A 178 -19.07 -19.11 -12.86
N CYS A 179 -18.34 -20.15 -13.25
CA CYS A 179 -18.56 -21.51 -12.76
C CYS A 179 -18.37 -21.60 -11.23
N LEU A 180 -17.29 -21.04 -10.70
CA LEU A 180 -17.04 -21.03 -9.25
C LEU A 180 -18.08 -20.21 -8.48
N GLN A 181 -18.52 -19.09 -9.03
CA GLN A 181 -19.58 -18.26 -8.45
C GLN A 181 -20.92 -19.01 -8.41
N ALA A 182 -21.26 -19.78 -9.47
CA ALA A 182 -22.46 -20.60 -9.49
C ALA A 182 -22.44 -21.69 -8.41
N LEU A 183 -21.28 -22.34 -8.24
CA LEU A 183 -21.09 -23.32 -7.18
C LEU A 183 -21.16 -22.68 -5.79
N ALA A 184 -20.48 -21.54 -5.58
CA ALA A 184 -20.51 -20.81 -4.32
C ALA A 184 -21.94 -20.37 -3.94
N GLN A 185 -22.72 -19.85 -4.88
CA GLN A 185 -24.12 -19.48 -4.65
C GLN A 185 -24.99 -20.66 -4.23
N ARG A 186 -24.69 -21.86 -4.73
CA ARG A 186 -25.48 -23.06 -4.46
C ARG A 186 -25.10 -23.75 -3.16
N TYR A 187 -23.79 -23.72 -2.77
CA TYR A 187 -23.27 -24.58 -1.72
C TYR A 187 -22.69 -23.84 -0.50
N ASN A 188 -22.45 -22.53 -0.56
CA ASN A 188 -21.94 -21.79 0.59
C ASN A 188 -22.98 -21.70 1.71
N THR A 189 -22.51 -21.92 2.95
CA THR A 189 -23.31 -21.81 4.17
C THR A 189 -22.53 -21.04 5.23
N ASP A 190 -23.08 -20.93 6.43
CA ASP A 190 -22.39 -20.32 7.58
C ASP A 190 -21.21 -21.16 8.11
N THR A 191 -21.13 -22.45 7.73
CA THR A 191 -20.12 -23.40 8.23
C THR A 191 -19.04 -23.74 7.20
N HIS A 192 -19.32 -23.62 5.90
CA HIS A 192 -18.38 -23.93 4.83
C HIS A 192 -18.61 -23.06 3.59
N HIS A 193 -17.57 -22.89 2.79
CA HIS A 193 -17.62 -22.11 1.56
C HIS A 193 -16.67 -22.65 0.49
N ILE A 194 -16.96 -22.30 -0.75
CA ILE A 194 -16.08 -22.52 -1.91
C ILE A 194 -15.25 -21.25 -2.13
N ASP A 195 -13.94 -21.41 -2.30
CA ASP A 195 -13.05 -20.28 -2.65
C ASP A 195 -13.29 -19.85 -4.11
N GLU A 196 -14.02 -18.76 -4.29
CA GLU A 196 -14.34 -18.19 -5.61
C GLU A 196 -13.11 -17.60 -6.33
N THR A 197 -11.94 -17.51 -5.67
CA THR A 197 -10.74 -16.90 -6.23
C THR A 197 -9.82 -17.90 -6.93
N THR A 198 -10.18 -19.18 -6.99
CA THR A 198 -9.34 -20.24 -7.57
C THR A 198 -9.32 -20.27 -9.11
N PHE A 199 -9.96 -19.32 -9.78
CA PHE A 199 -10.03 -19.22 -11.24
C PHE A 199 -8.78 -18.66 -11.93
N ASN A 200 -7.90 -18.01 -11.19
CA ASN A 200 -6.72 -17.34 -11.78
C ASN A 200 -5.74 -18.36 -12.43
N PRO A 201 -5.18 -18.07 -13.61
CA PRO A 201 -4.33 -18.99 -14.38
C PRO A 201 -3.14 -19.56 -13.61
N SER A 202 -2.43 -18.73 -12.86
CA SER A 202 -1.23 -19.11 -12.06
C SER A 202 -1.56 -19.71 -10.69
N ARG A 203 -2.82 -20.15 -10.49
CA ARG A 203 -3.28 -20.69 -9.20
C ARG A 203 -2.43 -21.84 -8.71
N LEU A 204 -2.15 -21.82 -7.42
CA LEU A 204 -1.49 -22.91 -6.73
C LEU A 204 -2.51 -23.85 -6.07
N SER A 205 -2.24 -25.13 -6.16
CA SER A 205 -2.89 -26.17 -5.37
C SER A 205 -1.91 -26.75 -4.34
N LYS A 206 -2.45 -27.27 -3.26
CA LYS A 206 -1.69 -28.04 -2.26
C LYS A 206 -1.13 -29.30 -2.91
N LEU A 207 0.16 -29.55 -2.73
CA LEU A 207 0.79 -30.79 -3.20
C LEU A 207 0.43 -31.94 -2.25
N TYR A 208 -0.30 -32.93 -2.74
CA TYR A 208 -0.68 -34.11 -1.95
C TYR A 208 0.53 -34.96 -1.62
N GLY A 209 0.53 -35.59 -0.43
CA GLY A 209 1.69 -36.23 0.15
C GLY A 209 2.54 -35.31 1.02
N THR A 210 2.15 -34.01 1.20
CA THR A 210 2.88 -33.04 2.02
C THR A 210 2.00 -32.46 3.13
N TRP A 211 2.59 -32.02 4.23
CA TRP A 211 1.87 -31.53 5.40
C TRP A 211 1.15 -30.19 5.14
N ALA A 212 -0.09 -30.09 5.57
CA ALA A 212 -0.82 -28.82 5.64
C ALA A 212 -0.43 -28.09 6.93
N ARG A 213 0.10 -26.86 6.79
CA ARG A 213 0.66 -26.08 7.91
C ARG A 213 0.18 -24.64 7.80
N LYS A 214 -1.10 -24.41 8.17
CA LYS A 214 -1.69 -23.04 8.18
C LYS A 214 -1.50 -22.32 9.55
N GLY A 215 -1.06 -23.01 10.58
CA GLY A 215 -0.79 -22.51 11.93
C GLY A 215 -0.14 -23.57 12.80
N ASP A 216 -0.01 -23.27 14.10
CA ASP A 216 0.51 -24.21 15.07
C ASP A 216 -0.39 -25.45 15.16
N SER A 217 0.22 -26.60 15.42
CA SER A 217 -0.51 -27.83 15.65
C SER A 217 -0.99 -27.90 17.10
N THR A 218 -2.29 -27.85 17.33
CA THR A 218 -2.91 -28.04 18.65
C THR A 218 -3.76 -29.30 18.67
N PRO A 219 -4.10 -29.86 19.84
CA PRO A 219 -5.01 -31.02 19.92
C PRO A 219 -6.34 -30.82 19.20
N ASP A 220 -6.92 -29.61 19.26
CA ASP A 220 -8.19 -29.27 18.65
C ASP A 220 -8.05 -28.92 17.16
N ARG A 221 -6.85 -28.47 16.72
CA ARG A 221 -6.57 -28.00 15.36
C ARG A 221 -5.24 -28.58 14.85
N PRO A 222 -5.18 -29.91 14.62
CA PRO A 222 -3.93 -30.58 14.25
C PRO A 222 -3.50 -30.23 12.82
N GLN A 223 -2.20 -30.29 12.57
CA GLN A 223 -1.68 -30.34 11.21
C GLN A 223 -1.95 -31.71 10.61
N ARG A 224 -2.42 -31.79 9.37
CA ARG A 224 -2.76 -33.02 8.68
C ARG A 224 -1.94 -33.19 7.40
N LEU A 225 -1.72 -34.46 7.03
CA LEU A 225 -1.08 -34.79 5.76
C LEU A 225 -2.13 -34.65 4.62
N ALA A 226 -1.85 -33.81 3.64
CA ALA A 226 -2.69 -33.72 2.46
C ALA A 226 -2.60 -35.01 1.63
N ARG A 227 -3.73 -35.55 1.19
CA ARG A 227 -3.79 -36.86 0.51
C ARG A 227 -4.75 -36.86 -0.68
N ILE A 228 -4.49 -37.73 -1.65
CA ILE A 228 -5.40 -38.05 -2.72
C ILE A 228 -6.46 -39.04 -2.17
N ILE A 229 -7.74 -38.69 -2.26
CA ILE A 229 -8.86 -39.60 -1.92
C ILE A 229 -9.15 -40.47 -3.13
N SER A 230 -9.30 -39.89 -4.32
CA SER A 230 -9.46 -40.62 -5.59
C SER A 230 -8.87 -39.81 -6.74
N VAL A 231 -8.38 -40.51 -7.74
CA VAL A 231 -7.90 -39.95 -9.01
C VAL A 231 -8.34 -40.88 -10.15
N PRO A 232 -8.97 -40.39 -11.21
CA PRO A 232 -9.35 -41.21 -12.35
C PRO A 232 -8.11 -41.65 -13.13
N ASP A 233 -8.10 -42.95 -13.57
CA ASP A 233 -6.99 -43.49 -14.36
C ASP A 233 -6.88 -42.79 -15.71
N HIS A 234 -8.03 -42.39 -16.30
CA HIS A 234 -8.13 -41.65 -17.54
C HIS A 234 -8.99 -40.40 -17.31
N PRO A 235 -8.36 -39.24 -16.91
CA PRO A 235 -9.13 -38.02 -16.67
C PRO A 235 -9.70 -37.46 -17.97
N GLU A 236 -11.01 -37.52 -18.12
CA GLU A 236 -11.74 -36.94 -19.26
C GLU A 236 -11.97 -35.42 -19.02
N PRO A 237 -11.92 -34.60 -20.08
CA PRO A 237 -12.21 -33.18 -19.94
C PRO A 237 -13.71 -32.93 -19.79
N VAL A 238 -14.09 -31.99 -18.94
CA VAL A 238 -15.47 -31.50 -18.82
C VAL A 238 -15.90 -30.89 -20.16
N PRO A 239 -17.02 -31.31 -20.77
CA PRO A 239 -17.49 -30.70 -21.99
C PRO A 239 -17.76 -29.20 -21.84
N LEU A 240 -17.33 -28.37 -22.81
CA LEU A 240 -17.50 -26.93 -22.76
C LEU A 240 -18.96 -26.49 -22.57
N GLU A 241 -19.89 -27.27 -23.11
CA GLU A 241 -21.33 -27.06 -22.93
C GLU A 241 -21.74 -27.12 -21.46
N ARG A 242 -21.14 -28.04 -20.67
CA ARG A 242 -21.41 -28.20 -19.24
C ARG A 242 -20.85 -27.04 -18.43
N LEU A 243 -19.65 -26.57 -18.77
CA LEU A 243 -19.05 -25.37 -18.15
C LEU A 243 -19.94 -24.14 -18.42
N ASN A 244 -20.39 -23.96 -19.67
CA ASN A 244 -21.29 -22.86 -20.03
C ASN A 244 -22.65 -22.96 -19.35
N ALA A 245 -23.19 -24.18 -19.18
CA ALA A 245 -24.44 -24.40 -18.47
C ALA A 245 -24.32 -24.03 -16.98
N LEU A 246 -23.21 -24.44 -16.34
CA LEU A 246 -22.94 -24.09 -14.95
C LEU A 246 -22.74 -22.57 -14.79
N ALA A 247 -21.91 -21.92 -15.62
CA ALA A 247 -21.70 -20.50 -15.61
C ALA A 247 -23.00 -19.69 -15.78
N LYS A 248 -23.88 -20.12 -16.67
CA LYS A 248 -25.21 -19.50 -16.86
C LYS A 248 -26.10 -19.62 -15.64
N SER A 249 -25.99 -20.69 -14.85
CA SER A 249 -26.78 -20.85 -13.62
C SER A 249 -26.49 -19.78 -12.56
N ALA A 250 -25.27 -19.20 -12.55
CA ALA A 250 -24.92 -18.06 -11.70
C ALA A 250 -25.72 -16.79 -12.05
N THR A 251 -26.10 -16.62 -13.31
CA THR A 251 -26.87 -15.45 -13.75
C THR A 251 -28.36 -15.57 -13.47
N PHE A 252 -28.88 -16.79 -13.33
CA PHE A 252 -30.31 -17.08 -12.98
C PHE A 252 -30.57 -17.01 -11.46
N GLY A 253 -29.58 -17.15 -10.60
CA GLY A 253 -29.70 -17.12 -9.14
C GLY A 253 -29.79 -15.71 -8.51
N ARG A 254 -29.84 -14.63 -9.28
CA ARG A 254 -30.03 -13.26 -8.78
C ARG A 254 -31.51 -12.83 -8.62
N ALA A 255 -32.46 -13.73 -8.78
CA ALA A 255 -33.85 -13.51 -8.39
C ALA A 255 -34.10 -14.32 -7.10
N ALA A 256 -34.20 -13.62 -5.97
CA ALA A 256 -34.64 -14.20 -4.72
C ALA A 256 -35.95 -14.96 -4.93
N ASP A 257 -35.92 -16.25 -4.64
CA ASP A 257 -37.15 -17.06 -4.51
C ASP A 257 -37.90 -16.63 -3.24
N PRO A 258 -39.14 -16.17 -3.33
CA PRO A 258 -40.02 -16.19 -2.18
C PRO A 258 -40.74 -17.52 -2.16
N GLN A 259 -40.64 -18.23 -1.07
CA GLN A 259 -41.41 -19.41 -0.74
C GLN A 259 -42.87 -19.23 -1.10
N PRO A 260 -43.57 -20.30 -1.59
CA PRO A 260 -44.95 -20.21 -2.05
C PRO A 260 -45.90 -20.04 -0.88
N LYS A 261 -46.53 -18.92 -0.75
CA LYS A 261 -47.82 -18.81 -0.04
C LYS A 261 -48.93 -18.92 -1.08
N SER A 262 -49.67 -19.99 -0.95
CA SER A 262 -51.04 -20.28 -1.48
C SER A 262 -51.67 -19.21 -2.36
N ALA A 263 -52.03 -19.63 -3.56
CA ALA A 263 -52.95 -18.91 -4.46
C ALA A 263 -54.29 -18.61 -3.78
N PRO A 264 -54.98 -17.53 -4.22
CA PRO A 264 -55.86 -17.70 -5.36
C PRO A 264 -55.95 -16.50 -6.31
N GLY A 265 -56.35 -16.71 -7.55
CA GLY A 265 -57.02 -15.73 -8.39
C GLY A 265 -56.36 -15.39 -9.71
N THR A 266 -56.73 -16.15 -10.67
CA THR A 266 -56.81 -15.91 -12.14
C THR A 266 -56.80 -14.43 -12.55
N GLY A 267 -55.84 -14.09 -13.43
CA GLY A 267 -55.78 -12.83 -14.11
C GLY A 267 -54.59 -12.77 -15.06
N SER A 268 -54.53 -13.63 -16.09
CA SER A 268 -53.51 -13.58 -17.14
C SER A 268 -53.81 -12.43 -18.12
N GLY A 269 -53.39 -11.23 -17.81
CA GLY A 269 -53.40 -10.15 -18.80
C GLY A 269 -52.09 -10.28 -19.63
N LYS A 270 -52.20 -10.88 -20.80
CA LYS A 270 -51.13 -10.88 -21.82
C LYS A 270 -50.83 -9.41 -22.17
N PHE A 271 -49.55 -9.03 -22.24
CA PHE A 271 -49.17 -7.67 -22.65
C PHE A 271 -49.68 -7.41 -24.07
N ASP A 272 -50.47 -6.34 -24.22
CA ASP A 272 -51.10 -5.98 -25.53
C ASP A 272 -50.05 -5.15 -26.28
N LEU A 273 -49.19 -5.85 -27.08
CA LEU A 273 -48.18 -5.24 -27.89
C LEU A 273 -48.73 -4.34 -29.02
N PRO A 274 -49.81 -4.69 -29.71
CA PRO A 274 -50.46 -3.81 -30.70
C PRO A 274 -50.86 -2.48 -30.09
N ALA A 275 -51.63 -2.50 -29.00
CA ALA A 275 -52.07 -1.27 -28.33
C ALA A 275 -50.88 -0.43 -27.79
N TYR A 276 -49.80 -1.07 -27.38
CA TYR A 276 -48.57 -0.37 -26.96
C TYR A 276 -47.88 0.32 -28.15
N LEU A 277 -47.70 -0.33 -29.28
CA LEU A 277 -47.06 0.25 -30.45
C LEU A 277 -47.89 1.40 -31.01
N GLU A 278 -49.22 1.28 -31.06
CA GLU A 278 -50.14 2.31 -31.48
C GLU A 278 -50.09 3.53 -30.54
N ARG A 279 -50.09 3.29 -29.24
CA ARG A 279 -50.03 4.39 -28.21
C ARG A 279 -48.82 5.28 -28.36
N TYR A 280 -47.69 4.72 -28.77
CA TYR A 280 -46.43 5.46 -28.95
C TYR A 280 -46.14 5.79 -30.40
N SER A 281 -47.14 5.71 -31.29
CA SER A 281 -47.04 6.06 -32.71
C SER A 281 -45.92 5.33 -33.45
N VAL A 282 -45.68 4.07 -33.07
CA VAL A 282 -44.75 3.20 -33.80
C VAL A 282 -45.45 2.55 -34.98
N HIS A 283 -45.10 2.95 -36.21
CA HIS A 283 -45.78 2.48 -37.40
C HIS A 283 -45.38 1.04 -37.75
N VAL A 284 -46.40 0.15 -37.76
CA VAL A 284 -46.28 -1.28 -38.10
C VAL A 284 -46.69 -1.49 -39.54
N LYS A 285 -45.77 -1.92 -40.37
CA LYS A 285 -45.99 -2.20 -41.81
C LYS A 285 -46.81 -3.47 -42.01
N GLN A 286 -46.55 -4.52 -41.23
CA GLN A 286 -47.19 -5.82 -41.35
C GLN A 286 -47.07 -6.60 -40.05
N VAL A 287 -48.12 -7.38 -39.73
CA VAL A 287 -48.10 -8.38 -38.66
C VAL A 287 -48.08 -9.77 -39.27
N LYS A 288 -47.11 -10.63 -38.88
CA LYS A 288 -46.97 -12.00 -39.39
C LYS A 288 -46.61 -12.99 -38.30
N PRO A 289 -47.08 -14.26 -38.41
CA PRO A 289 -46.65 -15.31 -37.51
C PRO A 289 -45.21 -15.73 -37.83
N HIS A 290 -44.45 -16.11 -36.80
CA HIS A 290 -43.09 -16.61 -36.94
C HIS A 290 -42.81 -17.67 -35.84
N GLY A 291 -42.99 -18.94 -36.16
CA GLY A 291 -42.91 -20.02 -35.20
C GLY A 291 -43.97 -19.88 -34.10
N ASP A 292 -43.51 -19.83 -32.85
CA ASP A 292 -44.32 -19.62 -31.64
C ASP A 292 -44.59 -18.14 -31.30
N SER A 293 -44.19 -17.24 -32.17
CA SER A 293 -44.20 -15.79 -31.94
C SER A 293 -45.01 -15.05 -32.99
N THR A 294 -45.53 -13.88 -32.65
CA THR A 294 -46.12 -12.91 -33.57
C THR A 294 -45.13 -11.75 -33.76
N LEU A 295 -44.78 -11.46 -35.02
CA LEU A 295 -43.89 -10.36 -35.37
C LEU A 295 -44.67 -9.16 -35.86
N HIS A 296 -44.46 -8.00 -35.29
CA HIS A 296 -44.90 -6.70 -35.74
C HIS A 296 -43.73 -6.05 -36.48
N VAL A 297 -43.75 -6.19 -37.83
CA VAL A 297 -42.72 -5.63 -38.72
C VAL A 297 -42.91 -4.13 -38.82
N LEU A 298 -41.87 -3.38 -38.51
CA LEU A 298 -41.93 -1.93 -38.47
C LEU A 298 -41.70 -1.32 -39.88
N GLU A 299 -42.24 -0.13 -40.13
CA GLU A 299 -41.99 0.61 -41.37
C GLU A 299 -40.54 1.03 -41.50
N CYS A 300 -39.95 1.49 -40.36
CA CYS A 300 -38.54 1.81 -40.23
C CYS A 300 -37.94 1.30 -38.91
N CYS A 301 -36.63 1.15 -38.86
CA CYS A 301 -35.91 0.75 -37.64
C CYS A 301 -36.00 1.85 -36.55
N LEU A 302 -36.17 1.45 -35.29
CA LEU A 302 -36.25 2.36 -34.17
C LEU A 302 -34.94 3.13 -33.87
N PHE A 303 -33.82 2.59 -34.36
CA PHE A 303 -32.48 3.13 -34.06
C PHE A 303 -31.82 3.82 -35.26
N ASP A 304 -32.35 3.60 -36.46
CA ASP A 304 -31.82 4.19 -37.71
C ASP A 304 -32.94 4.33 -38.74
N GLU A 305 -33.36 5.54 -39.01
CA GLU A 305 -34.50 5.87 -39.91
C GLU A 305 -34.21 5.55 -41.38
N THR A 306 -32.96 5.32 -41.74
CA THR A 306 -32.58 4.90 -43.11
C THR A 306 -32.89 3.43 -43.39
N HIS A 307 -33.13 2.62 -42.35
CA HIS A 307 -33.51 1.24 -42.45
C HIS A 307 -35.05 1.06 -42.64
N THR A 308 -35.52 1.20 -43.87
CA THR A 308 -36.99 1.28 -44.22
C THR A 308 -37.57 0.05 -44.90
N GLY A 309 -36.80 -0.98 -45.20
CA GLY A 309 -37.20 -2.15 -45.98
C GLY A 309 -38.19 -3.14 -45.32
N GLY A 310 -38.56 -2.89 -44.06
CA GLY A 310 -39.31 -3.88 -43.24
C GLY A 310 -38.40 -4.92 -42.60
N GLU A 311 -37.17 -4.55 -42.33
CA GLU A 311 -36.09 -5.40 -41.84
C GLU A 311 -35.97 -5.34 -40.30
N ALA A 312 -36.78 -4.47 -39.67
CA ALA A 312 -36.88 -4.37 -38.21
C ALA A 312 -38.24 -4.85 -37.72
N ALA A 313 -38.26 -5.57 -36.60
CA ALA A 313 -39.54 -6.05 -36.02
C ALA A 313 -39.47 -6.10 -34.48
N VAL A 314 -40.64 -5.94 -33.88
CA VAL A 314 -40.91 -6.30 -32.49
C VAL A 314 -41.69 -7.62 -32.47
N GLY A 315 -41.20 -8.61 -31.74
CA GLY A 315 -41.84 -9.91 -31.60
C GLY A 315 -42.41 -10.14 -30.21
N GLN A 316 -43.52 -10.87 -30.15
CA GLN A 316 -44.13 -11.37 -28.94
C GLN A 316 -44.30 -12.87 -29.02
N LYS A 317 -43.72 -13.62 -28.07
CA LYS A 317 -43.90 -15.07 -27.96
C LYS A 317 -45.30 -15.40 -27.44
N ALA A 318 -45.77 -16.63 -27.74
CA ALA A 318 -47.09 -17.12 -27.30
C ALA A 318 -47.22 -17.12 -25.77
N ASP A 319 -46.14 -17.34 -25.05
CA ASP A 319 -46.00 -17.32 -23.56
C ASP A 319 -45.75 -15.92 -22.97
N GLY A 320 -45.66 -14.86 -23.81
CA GLY A 320 -45.62 -13.47 -23.34
C GLY A 320 -44.35 -12.70 -23.53
N PRO A 321 -43.11 -13.29 -23.57
CA PRO A 321 -41.88 -12.55 -23.73
C PRO A 321 -41.80 -11.75 -25.02
N LEU A 322 -41.23 -10.54 -24.95
CA LEU A 322 -41.05 -9.61 -26.05
C LEU A 322 -39.60 -9.55 -26.51
N PHE A 323 -39.35 -9.39 -27.81
CA PHE A 323 -38.03 -9.23 -28.38
C PHE A 323 -38.04 -8.23 -29.52
N TYR A 324 -36.91 -7.63 -29.82
CA TYR A 324 -36.66 -6.73 -30.94
C TYR A 324 -35.49 -7.26 -31.76
N PHE A 325 -35.56 -7.10 -33.06
CA PHE A 325 -34.45 -7.37 -33.97
C PHE A 325 -34.47 -6.46 -35.17
N CYS A 326 -33.33 -6.20 -35.72
CA CYS A 326 -33.11 -5.57 -37.03
C CYS A 326 -31.96 -6.33 -37.73
N TYR A 327 -32.13 -6.61 -39.01
CA TYR A 327 -31.13 -7.40 -39.79
C TYR A 327 -29.88 -6.61 -40.16
N HIS A 328 -29.83 -5.31 -39.97
CA HIS A 328 -28.65 -4.52 -40.27
C HIS A 328 -27.54 -4.67 -39.22
N ASN A 329 -26.30 -4.70 -39.69
CA ASN A 329 -25.12 -4.87 -38.81
C ASN A 329 -24.97 -3.77 -37.78
N SER A 330 -25.33 -2.50 -38.08
CA SER A 330 -25.33 -1.35 -37.18
C SER A 330 -26.32 -1.47 -36.01
N CYS A 331 -27.34 -2.32 -36.15
CA CYS A 331 -28.34 -2.57 -35.13
C CYS A 331 -28.19 -3.94 -34.44
N LYS A 332 -27.13 -4.69 -34.75
CA LYS A 332 -26.88 -6.04 -34.21
C LYS A 332 -26.66 -5.97 -32.69
N GLY A 333 -27.43 -6.79 -31.96
CA GLY A 333 -27.35 -6.85 -30.48
C GLY A 333 -28.34 -5.95 -29.74
N ARG A 334 -29.18 -5.16 -30.45
CA ARG A 334 -30.27 -4.40 -29.82
C ARG A 334 -31.34 -5.33 -29.28
N THR A 335 -31.77 -5.10 -28.05
CA THR A 335 -32.76 -5.91 -27.31
C THR A 335 -34.14 -5.24 -27.28
N TRP A 336 -35.14 -5.96 -26.73
CA TRP A 336 -36.44 -5.34 -26.45
C TRP A 336 -36.31 -4.22 -25.39
N ALA A 337 -35.38 -4.32 -24.44
CA ALA A 337 -35.13 -3.27 -23.45
C ALA A 337 -34.70 -1.98 -24.16
N ASP A 338 -33.76 -2.06 -25.12
CA ASP A 338 -33.31 -0.91 -25.92
C ASP A 338 -34.46 -0.31 -26.76
N ALA A 339 -35.22 -1.20 -27.44
CA ALA A 339 -36.37 -0.79 -28.21
C ALA A 339 -37.43 -0.09 -27.37
N ARG A 340 -37.75 -0.63 -26.20
CA ARG A 340 -38.67 -0.03 -25.24
C ARG A 340 -38.19 1.33 -24.76
N GLN A 341 -36.92 1.48 -24.42
CA GLN A 341 -36.33 2.76 -24.01
C GLN A 341 -36.48 3.81 -25.12
N LYS A 342 -36.32 3.42 -26.40
CA LYS A 342 -36.47 4.28 -27.56
C LYS A 342 -37.94 4.65 -27.82
N ILE A 343 -38.88 3.73 -27.57
CA ILE A 343 -40.33 3.92 -27.82
C ILE A 343 -40.99 4.75 -26.72
N SER A 344 -40.78 4.38 -25.44
CA SER A 344 -41.53 4.94 -24.32
C SER A 344 -40.69 5.62 -23.25
N GLY A 345 -39.39 5.68 -23.44
CA GLY A 345 -38.47 6.04 -22.35
C GLY A 345 -38.55 5.05 -21.18
N ASP A 346 -38.00 5.41 -20.00
CA ASP A 346 -38.07 4.57 -18.78
C ASP A 346 -39.44 4.59 -18.08
N ALA A 347 -40.49 5.09 -18.71
CA ALA A 347 -41.83 5.09 -18.18
C ALA A 347 -42.34 3.68 -17.96
N LYS A 348 -42.37 3.18 -16.71
CA LYS A 348 -43.09 1.95 -16.35
C LYS A 348 -44.56 2.11 -16.72
N LEU A 349 -45.08 1.24 -17.58
CA LEU A 349 -46.48 1.20 -17.90
C LEU A 349 -47.30 0.97 -16.61
N ALA A 350 -48.09 1.94 -16.20
CA ALA A 350 -49.14 1.71 -15.21
C ALA A 350 -50.12 0.69 -15.75
N LYS A 351 -50.43 -0.36 -14.99
CA LYS A 351 -51.52 -1.29 -15.31
C LYS A 351 -52.84 -0.51 -15.44
N PRO A 352 -53.68 -0.79 -16.43
CA PRO A 352 -55.04 -0.15 -16.51
C PRO A 352 -55.84 -0.50 -15.26
N GLY A 353 -56.08 0.49 -14.39
CA GLY A 353 -56.94 0.33 -13.21
C GLY A 353 -56.39 0.88 -11.90
N GLU A 354 -55.15 1.47 -11.85
CA GLU A 354 -54.62 2.11 -10.65
C GLU A 354 -54.43 3.62 -10.86
N SER A 355 -55.56 4.36 -10.87
CA SER A 355 -55.54 5.78 -10.55
C SER A 355 -55.56 5.91 -9.03
N GLY A 356 -54.42 6.28 -8.41
CA GLY A 356 -54.37 6.65 -7.00
C GLY A 356 -53.62 5.75 -6.05
N LYS A 357 -52.48 5.16 -6.46
CA LYS A 357 -51.47 4.67 -5.49
C LYS A 357 -50.19 5.48 -5.63
N GLU A 358 -49.83 6.16 -4.56
CA GLU A 358 -48.49 6.72 -4.35
C GLU A 358 -47.45 5.70 -4.73
N THR A 359 -46.50 6.09 -5.58
CA THR A 359 -45.31 5.25 -5.93
C THR A 359 -44.60 4.91 -4.65
N LYS A 360 -44.68 3.66 -4.21
CA LYS A 360 -43.87 3.19 -3.06
C LYS A 360 -42.41 3.41 -3.41
N GLU A 361 -41.81 4.37 -2.71
CA GLU A 361 -40.38 4.62 -2.81
C GLU A 361 -39.59 3.36 -2.57
N THR A 362 -38.53 3.19 -3.35
CA THR A 362 -37.60 2.06 -3.16
C THR A 362 -36.81 2.24 -1.87
N GLN A 363 -36.34 1.16 -1.25
CA GLN A 363 -35.49 1.27 -0.04
C GLN A 363 -34.27 2.15 -0.26
N ALA A 364 -33.67 2.14 -1.45
CA ALA A 364 -32.55 3.01 -1.80
C ALA A 364 -32.96 4.49 -1.80
N GLN A 365 -34.10 4.84 -2.39
CA GLN A 365 -34.64 6.21 -2.35
C GLN A 365 -34.89 6.68 -0.93
N TRP A 366 -35.48 5.81 -0.10
CA TRP A 366 -35.73 6.11 1.31
C TRP A 366 -34.44 6.37 2.10
N LEU A 367 -33.43 5.51 1.92
CA LEU A 367 -32.11 5.67 2.53
C LEU A 367 -31.45 7.00 2.11
N ILE A 368 -31.57 7.38 0.85
CA ILE A 368 -31.04 8.65 0.34
C ILE A 368 -31.78 9.85 0.95
N GLN A 369 -33.09 9.78 1.14
CA GLN A 369 -33.85 10.81 1.82
C GLN A 369 -33.45 10.91 3.30
N LEU A 370 -33.23 9.79 3.98
CA LEU A 370 -32.73 9.77 5.36
C LEU A 370 -31.33 10.37 5.49
N ALA A 371 -30.56 10.42 4.41
CA ALA A 371 -29.24 11.06 4.34
C ALA A 371 -29.28 12.50 3.81
N ALA A 372 -30.44 13.08 3.57
CA ALA A 372 -30.59 14.39 2.93
C ALA A 372 -30.03 15.56 3.76
N ASP A 373 -29.95 15.40 5.08
CA ASP A 373 -29.36 16.36 6.00
C ASP A 373 -27.82 16.22 6.14
N ALA A 374 -27.24 15.23 5.52
CA ALA A 374 -25.79 15.07 5.48
C ALA A 374 -25.19 15.97 4.37
N GLU A 375 -24.19 16.75 4.71
CA GLU A 375 -23.40 17.53 3.75
C GLU A 375 -22.43 16.58 3.04
N LEU A 376 -22.65 16.35 1.74
CA LEU A 376 -21.81 15.48 0.93
C LEU A 376 -20.70 16.28 0.26
N PHE A 377 -19.49 15.77 0.26
CA PHE A 377 -18.33 16.42 -0.35
C PHE A 377 -17.27 15.41 -0.79
N HIS A 378 -16.32 15.83 -1.60
CA HIS A 378 -15.18 15.01 -2.04
C HIS A 378 -13.85 15.67 -1.71
N SER A 379 -12.77 14.84 -1.65
CA SER A 379 -11.42 15.34 -1.47
C SER A 379 -10.64 15.32 -2.79
N PRO A 380 -9.57 16.15 -2.94
CA PRO A 380 -8.69 16.12 -4.12
C PRO A 380 -8.11 14.72 -4.38
N GLU A 381 -7.92 13.91 -3.33
CA GLU A 381 -7.40 12.54 -3.40
C GLU A 381 -8.51 11.50 -3.72
N SER A 382 -9.60 11.92 -4.36
CA SER A 382 -10.72 11.06 -4.77
C SER A 382 -11.45 10.34 -3.63
N GLY A 383 -11.39 10.86 -2.41
CA GLY A 383 -12.15 10.37 -1.27
C GLY A 383 -13.57 10.97 -1.26
N HIS A 384 -14.61 10.16 -0.94
CA HIS A 384 -15.99 10.59 -0.84
C HIS A 384 -16.43 10.61 0.63
N TYR A 385 -16.97 11.72 1.08
CA TYR A 385 -17.26 11.99 2.49
C TYR A 385 -18.66 12.57 2.71
N ALA A 386 -19.13 12.37 3.93
CA ALA A 386 -20.35 12.99 4.43
C ALA A 386 -20.08 13.63 5.79
N ILE A 387 -20.60 14.82 6.03
CA ILE A 387 -20.68 15.42 7.36
C ILE A 387 -22.09 15.16 7.88
N VAL A 388 -22.16 14.48 8.99
CA VAL A 388 -23.41 14.14 9.66
C VAL A 388 -23.51 14.85 11.00
N LEU A 389 -24.68 15.36 11.34
CA LEU A 389 -24.96 15.91 12.66
C LEU A 389 -25.36 14.75 13.59
N GLN A 390 -24.56 14.51 14.63
CA GLN A 390 -24.84 13.47 15.61
C GLN A 390 -24.56 13.99 17.04
N ASN A 391 -25.46 13.74 17.98
CA ASN A 391 -25.33 14.18 19.37
C ASN A 391 -24.98 15.67 19.57
N GLY A 392 -25.39 16.53 18.64
CA GLY A 392 -25.15 17.98 18.71
C GLY A 392 -23.82 18.47 18.13
N HIS A 393 -23.00 17.56 17.54
CA HIS A 393 -21.73 17.91 16.86
C HIS A 393 -21.68 17.34 15.44
N ARG A 394 -20.77 17.87 14.62
CA ARG A 394 -20.57 17.48 13.21
C ARG A 394 -19.47 16.41 13.12
N GLU A 395 -19.78 15.29 12.50
CA GLU A 395 -18.85 14.18 12.29
C GLU A 395 -18.56 13.98 10.80
N VAL A 396 -17.28 13.81 10.45
CA VAL A 396 -16.84 13.56 9.08
C VAL A 396 -16.61 12.07 8.88
N TRP A 397 -17.37 11.47 7.98
CA TRP A 397 -17.30 10.04 7.65
C TRP A 397 -17.00 9.82 6.17
N SER A 398 -16.09 8.92 5.86
CA SER A 398 -16.02 8.41 4.47
C SER A 398 -17.25 7.53 4.21
N ILE A 399 -17.94 7.74 3.09
CA ILE A 399 -19.23 7.10 2.74
C ILE A 399 -19.12 5.58 2.68
N ARG A 400 -17.96 5.02 2.27
CA ARG A 400 -17.73 3.57 2.20
C ARG A 400 -17.48 2.91 3.54
N THR A 401 -17.22 3.67 4.59
CA THR A 401 -16.85 3.10 5.88
C THR A 401 -18.02 2.41 6.57
N LYS A 402 -17.69 1.42 7.42
CA LYS A 402 -18.68 0.74 8.25
C LYS A 402 -19.42 1.72 9.19
N GLY A 403 -18.74 2.79 9.63
CA GLY A 403 -19.34 3.82 10.48
C GLY A 403 -20.53 4.52 9.80
N PHE A 404 -20.34 5.04 8.59
CA PHE A 404 -21.40 5.69 7.83
C PHE A 404 -22.54 4.72 7.47
N LYS A 405 -22.20 3.48 7.07
CA LYS A 405 -23.20 2.44 6.78
C LYS A 405 -24.07 2.14 8.01
N ASN A 406 -23.46 1.94 9.16
CA ASN A 406 -24.19 1.69 10.41
C ASN A 406 -25.08 2.88 10.83
N TRP A 407 -24.59 4.11 10.60
CA TRP A 407 -25.38 5.31 10.86
C TRP A 407 -26.65 5.35 9.97
N LEU A 408 -26.50 5.03 8.69
CA LEU A 408 -27.60 5.00 7.73
C LEU A 408 -28.58 3.85 8.02
N ASP A 409 -28.06 2.66 8.33
CA ASP A 409 -28.83 1.49 8.77
C ASP A 409 -29.66 1.81 10.03
N HIS A 410 -29.04 2.47 11.01
CA HIS A 410 -29.71 2.85 12.25
C HIS A 410 -30.84 3.87 12.02
N ARG A 411 -30.62 4.86 11.14
CA ARG A 411 -31.68 5.81 10.75
C ARG A 411 -32.86 5.11 10.07
N PHE A 412 -32.56 4.22 9.14
CA PHE A 412 -33.59 3.45 8.45
C PHE A 412 -34.36 2.54 9.42
N TYR A 413 -33.66 1.89 10.35
CA TYR A 413 -34.30 1.07 11.38
C TYR A 413 -35.22 1.88 12.32
N ARG A 414 -34.76 3.05 12.73
CA ARG A 414 -35.60 3.95 13.57
C ARG A 414 -36.86 4.41 12.88
N ASP A 415 -36.78 4.59 11.57
CA ASP A 415 -37.89 5.07 10.77
C ASP A 415 -38.86 3.94 10.36
N GLN A 416 -38.33 2.81 9.91
CA GLN A 416 -39.11 1.69 9.34
C GLN A 416 -39.33 0.51 10.28
N GLY A 417 -38.70 0.47 11.45
CA GLY A 417 -38.78 -0.66 12.41
C GLY A 417 -38.15 -1.96 11.94
N LYS A 418 -37.42 -1.94 10.82
CA LYS A 418 -36.76 -3.13 10.22
C LYS A 418 -35.45 -2.71 9.56
N PRO A 419 -34.44 -3.60 9.42
CA PRO A 419 -33.23 -3.27 8.72
C PRO A 419 -33.47 -3.11 7.20
N PRO A 420 -32.65 -2.28 6.50
CA PRO A 420 -32.70 -2.21 5.04
C PRO A 420 -32.16 -3.50 4.42
N GLY A 421 -32.59 -3.81 3.19
CA GLY A 421 -31.99 -4.87 2.39
C GLY A 421 -30.59 -4.48 1.92
N THR A 422 -29.68 -5.46 1.85
CA THR A 422 -28.28 -5.24 1.46
C THR A 422 -28.16 -4.52 0.13
N GLN A 423 -28.96 -4.86 -0.87
CA GLN A 423 -28.95 -4.23 -2.19
C GLN A 423 -29.40 -2.78 -2.13
N GLY A 424 -30.49 -2.48 -1.39
CA GLY A 424 -30.97 -1.11 -1.21
C GLY A 424 -29.92 -0.21 -0.54
N LEU A 425 -29.21 -0.73 0.46
CA LEU A 425 -28.11 -0.01 1.09
C LEU A 425 -26.93 0.22 0.13
N GLN A 426 -26.55 -0.78 -0.66
CA GLN A 426 -25.47 -0.64 -1.64
C GLN A 426 -25.80 0.38 -2.74
N ASP A 427 -27.04 0.37 -3.24
CA ASP A 427 -27.49 1.31 -4.27
C ASP A 427 -27.54 2.73 -3.72
N ALA A 428 -27.99 2.90 -2.46
CA ALA A 428 -27.98 4.20 -1.78
C ALA A 428 -26.54 4.73 -1.61
N ILE A 429 -25.61 3.90 -1.14
CA ILE A 429 -24.19 4.28 -0.97
C ILE A 429 -23.59 4.72 -2.31
N ARG A 430 -23.77 3.95 -3.40
CA ARG A 430 -23.27 4.32 -4.73
C ARG A 430 -23.79 5.67 -5.22
N LEU A 431 -25.07 5.97 -4.98
CA LEU A 431 -25.64 7.25 -5.39
C LEU A 431 -25.17 8.40 -4.50
N LEU A 432 -24.99 8.17 -3.18
CA LEU A 432 -24.44 9.17 -2.27
C LEU A 432 -22.97 9.49 -2.62
N GLU A 433 -22.18 8.50 -3.05
CA GLU A 433 -20.83 8.73 -3.57
C GLU A 433 -20.86 9.57 -4.85
N ALA A 434 -21.73 9.23 -5.81
CA ALA A 434 -21.90 10.02 -7.03
C ALA A 434 -22.30 11.47 -6.73
N LYS A 435 -23.23 11.68 -5.79
CA LYS A 435 -23.61 13.03 -5.34
C LYS A 435 -22.44 13.77 -4.68
N ALA A 436 -21.63 13.10 -3.86
CA ALA A 436 -20.45 13.73 -3.25
C ALA A 436 -19.45 14.23 -4.31
N VAL A 437 -19.31 13.51 -5.44
CA VAL A 437 -18.40 13.88 -6.54
C VAL A 437 -18.96 15.00 -7.43
N PHE A 438 -20.24 14.90 -7.82
CA PHE A 438 -20.80 15.77 -8.85
C PHE A 438 -21.59 16.96 -8.30
N ASP A 439 -22.17 16.82 -7.10
CA ASP A 439 -22.98 17.84 -6.47
C ASP A 439 -22.28 18.46 -5.25
N GLY A 440 -21.27 17.78 -4.67
CA GLY A 440 -20.54 18.21 -3.47
C GLY A 440 -19.37 19.11 -3.77
N GLU A 441 -19.01 19.98 -2.81
CA GLU A 441 -17.81 20.81 -2.89
C GLU A 441 -16.52 19.99 -2.68
N GLU A 442 -15.40 20.51 -3.19
CA GLU A 442 -14.08 19.91 -2.94
C GLU A 442 -13.49 20.45 -1.64
N HIS A 443 -13.18 19.57 -0.67
CA HIS A 443 -12.54 19.94 0.59
C HIS A 443 -11.39 19.00 0.92
N ARG A 444 -10.25 19.55 1.38
CA ARG A 444 -9.17 18.75 1.94
C ARG A 444 -9.59 18.10 3.25
N VAL A 445 -9.23 16.82 3.42
CA VAL A 445 -9.50 16.05 4.62
C VAL A 445 -8.19 15.72 5.34
N PHE A 446 -8.09 16.11 6.58
CA PHE A 446 -6.90 15.95 7.40
C PHE A 446 -7.03 14.78 8.37
N VAL A 447 -5.90 14.36 8.90
CA VAL A 447 -5.79 13.38 9.99
C VAL A 447 -5.00 14.04 11.10
N ARG A 448 -5.58 14.25 12.28
CA ARG A 448 -5.00 14.83 13.48
C ARG A 448 -4.59 16.31 13.37
N VAL A 449 -3.79 16.69 12.39
CA VAL A 449 -3.30 18.06 12.21
C VAL A 449 -3.70 18.56 10.83
N GLY A 450 -4.23 19.78 10.75
CA GLY A 450 -4.65 20.42 9.51
C GLY A 450 -4.28 21.90 9.49
N GLY A 451 -4.27 22.47 8.29
CA GLY A 451 -4.02 23.91 8.08
C GLY A 451 -5.11 24.57 7.28
N HIS A 452 -5.52 25.77 7.66
CA HIS A 452 -6.46 26.61 6.90
C HIS A 452 -6.22 28.09 7.21
N GLY A 453 -6.20 28.95 6.18
CA GLY A 453 -6.06 30.38 6.35
C GLY A 453 -4.81 30.84 7.10
N GLY A 454 -3.71 30.08 7.05
CA GLY A 454 -2.48 30.37 7.81
C GLY A 454 -2.50 29.94 9.28
N ASN A 455 -3.61 29.35 9.76
CA ASN A 455 -3.73 28.81 11.10
C ASN A 455 -3.51 27.28 11.12
N VAL A 456 -3.21 26.76 12.30
CA VAL A 456 -3.05 25.33 12.55
C VAL A 456 -4.25 24.81 13.34
N TYR A 457 -4.74 23.64 12.98
CA TYR A 457 -5.86 22.97 13.62
C TYR A 457 -5.42 21.58 14.09
N LEU A 458 -5.69 21.27 15.38
CA LEU A 458 -5.37 19.99 16.01
C LEU A 458 -6.66 19.29 16.46
N ASP A 459 -7.01 18.16 15.83
CA ASP A 459 -8.17 17.35 16.23
C ASP A 459 -7.88 16.66 17.57
N LEU A 460 -8.67 17.00 18.59
CA LEU A 460 -8.55 16.35 19.90
C LEU A 460 -9.03 14.89 19.89
N CYS A 461 -9.75 14.47 18.85
CA CYS A 461 -10.31 13.12 18.74
C CYS A 461 -11.15 12.71 19.96
N ASN A 462 -11.72 13.67 20.70
CA ASN A 462 -12.63 13.43 21.81
C ASN A 462 -14.05 13.13 21.30
N SER A 463 -14.95 12.75 22.20
CA SER A 463 -16.35 12.42 21.87
C SER A 463 -17.15 13.61 21.35
N SER A 464 -16.75 14.84 21.67
CA SER A 464 -17.40 16.10 21.26
C SER A 464 -16.91 16.63 19.93
N TRP A 465 -15.96 15.94 19.25
CA TRP A 465 -15.34 16.37 17.99
C TRP A 465 -14.70 17.77 18.04
N GLU A 466 -14.16 18.14 19.20
CA GLU A 466 -13.50 19.41 19.39
C GLU A 466 -12.12 19.44 18.75
N VAL A 467 -11.75 20.64 18.30
CA VAL A 467 -10.48 20.92 17.59
C VAL A 467 -9.84 22.15 18.24
N VAL A 468 -8.52 22.12 18.43
CA VAL A 468 -7.76 23.30 18.84
C VAL A 468 -7.40 24.11 17.60
N GLU A 469 -7.86 25.35 17.52
CA GLU A 469 -7.39 26.33 16.55
C GLU A 469 -6.20 27.07 17.15
N ILE A 470 -5.07 27.07 16.43
CA ILE A 470 -3.85 27.79 16.84
C ILE A 470 -3.57 28.88 15.79
N THR A 471 -3.54 30.13 16.25
CA THR A 471 -3.36 31.33 15.44
C THR A 471 -2.09 32.09 15.90
N PRO A 472 -1.61 33.07 15.14
CA PRO A 472 -0.50 33.94 15.61
C PRO A 472 -0.77 34.66 16.94
N SER A 473 -2.03 34.82 17.33
CA SER A 473 -2.44 35.54 18.56
C SER A 473 -2.69 34.63 19.77
N GLY A 474 -2.65 33.31 19.62
CA GLY A 474 -2.93 32.32 20.66
C GLY A 474 -3.75 31.16 20.09
N TRP A 475 -4.33 30.37 21.01
CA TRP A 475 -5.12 29.21 20.64
C TRP A 475 -6.43 29.13 21.43
N ARG A 476 -7.41 28.40 20.88
CA ARG A 476 -8.71 28.14 21.48
C ARG A 476 -9.29 26.82 21.02
N VAL A 477 -10.22 26.25 21.78
CA VAL A 477 -10.94 25.03 21.42
C VAL A 477 -12.22 25.40 20.67
N LEU A 478 -12.48 24.73 19.54
CA LEU A 478 -13.66 24.93 18.68
C LEU A 478 -14.44 23.64 18.56
N SER A 479 -15.77 23.74 18.53
CA SER A 479 -16.68 22.63 18.22
C SER A 479 -17.09 22.56 16.73
N ASP A 480 -16.90 23.64 15.97
CA ASP A 480 -17.16 23.70 14.53
C ASP A 480 -15.99 24.37 13.79
N PRO A 481 -14.93 23.60 13.49
CA PRO A 481 -13.74 24.11 12.80
C PRO A 481 -13.99 24.27 11.29
N PRO A 482 -13.28 25.21 10.61
CA PRO A 482 -13.38 25.41 9.16
C PRO A 482 -12.67 24.29 8.36
N VAL A 483 -12.06 23.32 9.02
CA VAL A 483 -11.33 22.18 8.46
C VAL A 483 -12.08 20.88 8.67
N ARG A 484 -11.85 19.90 7.80
CA ARG A 484 -12.49 18.59 7.86
C ARG A 484 -11.47 17.55 8.33
N PHE A 485 -11.76 16.87 9.46
CA PHE A 485 -10.90 15.81 10.02
C PHE A 485 -11.55 14.45 9.85
N ARG A 486 -10.76 13.50 9.33
CA ARG A 486 -11.10 12.09 9.30
C ARG A 486 -10.47 11.38 10.50
N ARG A 487 -11.25 10.68 11.28
CA ARG A 487 -10.76 9.85 12.40
C ARG A 487 -10.57 8.41 11.95
N ALA A 488 -9.30 7.96 11.92
CA ALA A 488 -8.97 6.60 11.59
C ALA A 488 -9.20 5.65 12.77
N LYS A 489 -9.46 4.38 12.49
CA LYS A 489 -9.63 3.37 13.54
C LYS A 489 -8.37 3.29 14.41
N GLY A 490 -8.56 3.37 15.71
CA GLY A 490 -7.49 3.29 16.69
C GLY A 490 -6.90 4.64 17.12
N MET A 491 -7.31 5.76 16.55
CA MET A 491 -6.97 7.08 17.08
C MET A 491 -7.55 7.24 18.50
N LEU A 492 -6.74 7.80 19.40
CA LEU A 492 -7.13 8.09 20.77
C LEU A 492 -7.23 9.59 21.02
N ALA A 493 -7.99 9.98 22.03
CA ALA A 493 -8.17 11.37 22.41
C ALA A 493 -6.87 12.00 22.95
N LEU A 494 -6.64 13.26 22.56
CA LEU A 494 -5.77 14.19 23.26
C LEU A 494 -6.55 14.84 24.40
N PRO A 495 -5.89 15.21 25.51
CA PRO A 495 -6.53 16.01 26.54
C PRO A 495 -6.83 17.43 26.01
N ASN A 496 -7.78 18.11 26.63
CA ASN A 496 -7.96 19.54 26.38
C ASN A 496 -6.71 20.28 26.88
N PRO A 497 -6.06 21.10 26.03
CA PRO A 497 -4.87 21.83 26.43
C PRO A 497 -5.20 22.85 27.53
N VAL A 498 -4.27 23.04 28.48
CA VAL A 498 -4.41 24.00 29.59
C VAL A 498 -3.35 25.08 29.45
N PRO A 499 -3.72 26.38 29.51
CA PRO A 499 -2.75 27.47 29.39
C PRO A 499 -1.84 27.57 30.63
N GLY A 500 -0.68 28.23 30.47
CA GLY A 500 0.30 28.47 31.55
C GLY A 500 1.19 27.26 31.84
N GLY A 501 1.21 26.25 30.99
CA GLY A 501 2.16 25.15 31.06
C GLY A 501 3.55 25.54 30.56
N SER A 502 4.50 24.63 30.72
CA SER A 502 5.86 24.76 30.19
C SER A 502 6.35 23.41 29.68
N LEU A 503 7.09 23.39 28.55
CA LEU A 503 7.74 22.19 28.06
C LEU A 503 8.74 21.57 29.03
N ASN A 504 9.23 22.31 30.01
CA ASN A 504 10.05 21.74 31.10
C ASN A 504 9.31 20.67 31.89
N GLN A 505 7.97 20.70 31.91
CA GLN A 505 7.16 19.64 32.51
C GLN A 505 7.26 18.29 31.79
N LEU A 506 7.80 18.27 30.57
CA LEU A 506 8.07 17.04 29.83
C LEU A 506 9.37 16.35 30.27
N ARG A 507 10.36 17.10 30.81
CA ARG A 507 11.68 16.56 31.17
C ARG A 507 11.66 15.32 32.10
N PRO A 508 10.82 15.25 33.15
CA PRO A 508 10.75 14.07 34.03
C PRO A 508 10.32 12.77 33.34
N PHE A 509 9.74 12.87 32.16
CA PHE A 509 9.19 11.75 31.35
C PHE A 509 10.10 11.36 30.19
N LEU A 510 11.24 12.01 30.02
CA LEU A 510 12.22 11.72 28.99
C LEU A 510 13.54 11.26 29.60
N ASN A 511 14.08 10.17 29.10
CA ASN A 511 15.47 9.83 29.34
C ASN A 511 16.34 10.65 28.37
N LEU A 512 17.09 11.60 28.90
CA LEU A 512 17.84 12.59 28.15
C LEU A 512 19.37 12.43 28.41
N PRO A 513 20.22 12.39 27.38
CA PRO A 513 21.66 12.45 27.57
C PRO A 513 22.15 13.86 28.04
N ASP A 514 21.51 14.91 27.53
CA ASP A 514 21.89 16.32 27.75
C ASP A 514 20.70 17.27 27.44
N ASP A 515 20.93 18.58 27.60
CA ASP A 515 19.93 19.61 27.27
C ASP A 515 19.75 19.82 25.78
N ASP A 516 20.74 19.55 24.95
CA ASP A 516 20.64 19.62 23.50
C ASP A 516 19.60 18.58 22.98
N ALA A 517 19.60 17.37 23.52
CA ALA A 517 18.63 16.36 23.22
C ALA A 517 17.19 16.78 23.61
N PHE A 518 17.03 17.49 24.72
CA PHE A 518 15.74 18.06 25.10
C PHE A 518 15.26 19.13 24.11
N CYS A 519 16.14 20.04 23.69
CA CYS A 519 15.82 21.03 22.67
C CYS A 519 15.36 20.36 21.36
N LEU A 520 16.03 19.29 20.96
CA LEU A 520 15.71 18.54 19.74
C LEU A 520 14.38 17.78 19.84
N ASP A 521 14.08 17.14 20.98
CA ASP A 521 12.80 16.50 21.23
C ASP A 521 11.64 17.49 21.16
N CYS A 522 11.77 18.64 21.82
CA CYS A 522 10.77 19.72 21.77
C CYS A 522 10.64 20.32 20.37
N GLY A 523 11.75 20.54 19.67
CA GLY A 523 11.75 21.00 18.28
C GLY A 523 11.04 20.03 17.35
N PHE A 524 11.24 18.72 17.52
CA PHE A 524 10.50 17.68 16.81
C PHE A 524 8.99 17.77 17.08
N LEU A 525 8.57 17.92 18.35
CA LEU A 525 7.14 18.04 18.71
C LEU A 525 6.50 19.29 18.12
N VAL A 526 7.18 20.45 18.16
CA VAL A 526 6.69 21.70 17.57
C VAL A 526 6.53 21.58 16.05
N GLN A 527 7.47 20.91 15.37
CA GLN A 527 7.35 20.62 13.94
C GLN A 527 6.27 19.57 13.65
N ALA A 528 6.07 18.58 14.51
CA ALA A 528 5.05 17.58 14.33
C ALA A 528 3.62 18.15 14.41
N LEU A 529 3.42 19.32 14.99
CA LEU A 529 2.16 20.06 14.98
C LEU A 529 2.07 21.07 13.81
N ASN A 530 3.07 21.23 12.99
CA ASN A 530 3.00 22.02 11.76
C ASN A 530 2.27 21.20 10.67
N PRO A 531 1.19 21.71 10.05
CA PRO A 531 0.48 20.97 8.99
C PRO A 531 1.30 20.82 7.70
N SER A 532 2.37 21.60 7.57
CA SER A 532 3.24 21.60 6.38
C SER A 532 4.62 21.08 6.74
N GLY A 533 5.06 20.01 6.05
CA GLY A 533 6.42 19.51 6.18
C GLY A 533 7.46 20.43 5.52
N PRO A 534 8.69 19.98 5.34
CA PRO A 534 9.18 18.64 5.63
C PRO A 534 9.36 18.35 7.13
N TYR A 535 9.26 17.05 7.51
CA TYR A 535 9.42 16.63 8.91
C TYR A 535 10.74 15.91 9.11
N PRO A 536 11.55 16.28 10.14
CA PRO A 536 12.71 15.48 10.49
C PRO A 536 12.28 14.11 11.00
N ILE A 537 13.13 13.11 10.80
CA ILE A 537 12.94 11.77 11.32
C ILE A 537 13.67 11.70 12.67
N LEU A 538 12.95 11.44 13.76
CA LEU A 538 13.56 11.28 15.08
C LEU A 538 14.01 9.82 15.25
N THR A 539 15.33 9.60 15.39
CA THR A 539 15.90 8.28 15.68
C THR A 539 16.36 8.21 17.14
N LEU A 540 15.85 7.20 17.85
CA LEU A 540 16.15 6.92 19.24
C LEU A 540 17.00 5.64 19.31
N GLU A 541 18.28 5.79 19.63
CA GLU A 541 19.25 4.70 19.70
C GLU A 541 19.69 4.47 21.15
N GLY A 542 20.31 3.34 21.44
CA GLY A 542 20.85 3.03 22.76
C GLY A 542 20.65 1.58 23.16
N GLU A 543 21.27 1.19 24.26
CA GLU A 543 21.24 -0.17 24.77
C GLU A 543 19.86 -0.58 25.29
N GLN A 544 19.70 -1.87 25.59
CA GLN A 544 18.52 -2.36 26.27
C GLN A 544 18.42 -1.72 27.66
N GLY A 545 17.21 -1.28 28.06
CA GLY A 545 17.00 -0.59 29.34
C GLY A 545 17.16 0.95 29.29
N ALA A 546 17.43 1.52 28.09
CA ALA A 546 17.51 2.99 27.91
C ALA A 546 16.14 3.69 27.74
N ALA A 547 15.01 3.00 27.93
CA ALA A 547 13.64 3.51 27.81
C ALA A 547 13.28 4.14 26.43
N LYS A 548 13.87 3.67 25.34
CA LYS A 548 13.59 4.15 23.99
C LYS A 548 12.09 4.09 23.63
N SER A 549 11.47 2.93 23.84
CA SER A 549 10.03 2.72 23.55
C SER A 549 9.14 3.58 24.44
N SER A 550 9.50 3.80 25.71
CA SER A 550 8.75 4.70 26.62
C SER A 550 8.85 6.14 26.14
N LYS A 551 10.03 6.62 25.75
CA LYS A 551 10.23 7.96 25.17
C LYS A 551 9.42 8.13 23.86
N ALA A 552 9.48 7.18 22.95
CA ALA A 552 8.70 7.21 21.71
C ALA A 552 7.20 7.27 21.99
N ARG A 553 6.69 6.48 22.94
CA ARG A 553 5.29 6.53 23.39
C ARG A 553 4.92 7.88 23.99
N THR A 554 5.76 8.44 24.86
CA THR A 554 5.55 9.76 25.50
C THR A 554 5.43 10.85 24.44
N LEU A 555 6.37 10.95 23.50
CA LEU A 555 6.37 11.95 22.44
C LEU A 555 5.15 11.78 21.52
N ARG A 556 4.85 10.56 21.12
CA ARG A 556 3.67 10.27 20.28
C ARG A 556 2.35 10.60 20.99
N SER A 557 2.25 10.36 22.29
CA SER A 557 1.06 10.68 23.08
C SER A 557 0.68 12.16 23.06
N LEU A 558 1.65 13.06 22.87
CA LEU A 558 1.43 14.50 22.80
C LEU A 558 0.92 14.98 21.44
N VAL A 559 1.10 14.19 20.39
CA VAL A 559 0.77 14.60 19.02
C VAL A 559 -0.33 13.72 18.42
N ASP A 560 -0.15 12.40 18.40
CA ASP A 560 -1.03 11.44 17.74
C ASP A 560 -1.15 10.13 18.52
N PRO A 561 -1.80 10.13 19.70
CA PRO A 561 -2.04 8.92 20.47
C PRO A 561 -2.91 7.94 19.70
N SER A 562 -2.57 6.65 19.82
CA SER A 562 -3.25 5.57 19.12
C SER A 562 -3.25 4.28 19.95
N THR A 563 -4.21 3.38 19.72
CA THR A 563 -4.21 2.04 20.33
C THR A 563 -2.95 1.24 19.97
N ALA A 564 -2.37 1.48 18.80
CA ALA A 564 -1.07 0.95 18.38
C ALA A 564 -0.02 2.06 18.51
N MET A 565 0.42 2.35 19.74
CA MET A 565 1.38 3.42 20.03
C MET A 565 2.69 3.27 19.27
N LEU A 566 3.18 2.05 19.14
CA LEU A 566 4.38 1.71 18.40
C LEU A 566 4.05 0.56 17.44
N ARG A 567 4.68 0.57 16.29
CA ARG A 567 4.49 -0.42 15.22
C ARG A 567 5.81 -1.12 14.93
N THR A 568 5.75 -2.36 14.49
CA THR A 568 6.90 -3.04 13.86
C THR A 568 7.20 -2.41 12.50
N ALA A 569 8.39 -2.66 11.97
CA ALA A 569 8.75 -2.27 10.61
C ALA A 569 7.68 -2.72 9.60
N PRO A 570 7.29 -1.87 8.63
CA PRO A 570 6.41 -2.27 7.55
C PRO A 570 7.09 -3.32 6.67
N ARG A 571 6.32 -4.23 6.07
CA ARG A 571 6.83 -5.31 5.23
C ARG A 571 7.12 -4.88 3.80
N ASP A 572 6.37 -3.88 3.35
CA ASP A 572 6.44 -3.34 1.99
C ASP A 572 5.94 -1.89 1.94
N ASP A 573 6.08 -1.24 0.78
CA ASP A 573 5.60 0.12 0.54
C ASP A 573 4.11 0.27 0.84
N ARG A 574 3.29 -0.75 0.58
CA ARG A 574 1.84 -0.71 0.79
C ARG A 574 1.48 -0.67 2.28
N ASP A 575 2.12 -1.51 3.11
CA ASP A 575 1.93 -1.49 4.57
C ASP A 575 2.30 -0.11 5.13
N LEU A 576 3.38 0.49 4.63
CA LEU A 576 3.82 1.83 5.03
C LEU A 576 2.82 2.91 4.61
N MET A 577 2.26 2.82 3.39
CA MET A 577 1.26 3.75 2.88
C MET A 577 -0.05 3.68 3.69
N ILE A 578 -0.50 2.47 4.01
CA ILE A 578 -1.68 2.27 4.87
C ILE A 578 -1.44 2.90 6.25
N ALA A 579 -0.24 2.75 6.81
CA ALA A 579 0.12 3.36 8.09
C ALA A 579 0.13 4.90 7.98
N ALA A 580 0.74 5.46 6.94
CA ALA A 580 0.84 6.91 6.70
C ALA A 580 -0.52 7.57 6.41
N THR A 581 -1.43 6.85 5.75
CA THR A 581 -2.78 7.33 5.50
C THR A 581 -3.60 7.38 6.78
N ASN A 582 -3.43 6.43 7.71
CA ASN A 582 -4.26 6.29 8.90
C ASN A 582 -3.64 6.82 10.20
N SER A 583 -2.45 7.39 10.15
CA SER A 583 -1.77 8.02 11.30
C SER A 583 -1.13 9.32 10.87
N TRP A 584 -1.15 10.31 11.74
CA TRP A 584 -0.42 11.54 11.54
C TRP A 584 1.08 11.35 11.83
N LEU A 585 1.40 10.72 12.98
CA LEU A 585 2.77 10.42 13.39
C LEU A 585 3.03 8.92 13.29
N LEU A 586 4.07 8.53 12.54
CA LEU A 586 4.53 7.15 12.43
C LEU A 586 5.59 6.86 13.49
N ALA A 587 5.40 5.82 14.30
CA ALA A 587 6.40 5.40 15.27
C ALA A 587 6.68 3.89 15.09
N PHE A 588 7.94 3.57 14.73
CA PHE A 588 8.40 2.20 14.54
C PHE A 588 9.36 1.79 15.65
N ASP A 589 9.14 0.61 16.20
CA ASP A 589 9.83 0.10 17.40
C ASP A 589 10.71 -1.10 17.07
N ASN A 590 11.81 -1.23 17.82
CA ASN A 590 12.71 -2.37 17.77
C ASN A 590 13.27 -2.69 16.36
N LEU A 591 13.74 -1.63 15.69
CA LEU A 591 14.38 -1.79 14.39
C LEU A 591 15.82 -2.30 14.59
N SER A 592 16.15 -3.42 13.95
CA SER A 592 17.52 -3.97 13.91
C SER A 592 18.33 -3.46 12.70
N GLY A 593 17.87 -2.37 12.08
CA GLY A 593 18.39 -1.76 10.86
C GLY A 593 17.27 -1.37 9.92
N VAL A 594 17.57 -0.57 8.90
CA VAL A 594 16.60 -0.13 7.88
C VAL A 594 17.05 -0.63 6.52
N GLU A 595 16.23 -1.45 5.89
CA GLU A 595 16.47 -1.91 4.52
C GLU A 595 16.48 -0.74 3.52
N ASN A 596 17.12 -0.91 2.37
CA ASN A 596 17.30 0.17 1.40
C ASN A 596 15.96 0.76 0.93
N TRP A 597 14.98 -0.09 0.59
CA TRP A 597 13.66 0.35 0.15
C TRP A 597 12.94 1.15 1.23
N LEU A 598 13.02 0.68 2.49
CA LEU A 598 12.37 1.35 3.62
C LEU A 598 13.03 2.69 3.91
N SER A 599 14.37 2.77 3.87
CA SER A 599 15.10 4.04 4.00
C SER A 599 14.67 5.06 2.94
N ASP A 600 14.54 4.63 1.67
CA ASP A 600 14.11 5.50 0.58
C ASP A 600 12.64 5.93 0.75
N ALA A 601 11.77 5.03 1.21
CA ALA A 601 10.36 5.31 1.46
C ALA A 601 10.17 6.27 2.66
N LEU A 602 10.89 6.07 3.78
CA LEU A 602 10.86 6.97 4.94
C LEU A 602 11.36 8.38 4.57
N CYS A 603 12.41 8.49 3.76
CA CYS A 603 12.88 9.77 3.24
C CYS A 603 11.81 10.48 2.39
N ARG A 604 11.08 9.75 1.55
CA ARG A 604 9.97 10.31 0.75
C ARG A 604 8.84 10.81 1.65
N ILE A 605 8.41 10.04 2.63
CA ILE A 605 7.37 10.45 3.60
C ILE A 605 7.82 11.64 4.44
N SER A 606 9.12 11.78 4.75
CA SER A 606 9.67 12.93 5.46
C SER A 606 9.56 14.25 4.68
N THR A 607 9.72 14.20 3.35
CA THR A 607 9.89 15.40 2.50
C THR A 607 8.79 15.59 1.45
N GLY A 608 7.78 14.70 1.37
CA GLY A 608 6.64 14.84 0.45
C GLY A 608 6.90 14.29 -0.94
N GLY A 609 7.49 13.11 -1.06
CA GLY A 609 7.54 12.38 -2.32
C GLY A 609 6.32 11.48 -2.48
N GLY A 610 5.63 11.53 -3.62
CA GLY A 610 4.54 10.62 -3.93
C GLY A 610 5.02 9.16 -3.92
N LEU A 611 4.25 8.29 -3.31
CA LEU A 611 4.36 6.84 -3.43
C LEU A 611 3.22 6.39 -4.32
N SER A 612 3.55 5.80 -5.47
CA SER A 612 2.54 5.26 -6.36
C SER A 612 2.48 3.75 -6.25
N THR A 613 1.26 3.22 -6.25
CA THR A 613 1.03 1.78 -6.37
C THR A 613 -0.15 1.54 -7.29
N ARG A 614 -0.11 0.41 -7.97
CA ARG A 614 -1.21 0.02 -8.87
C ARG A 614 -2.46 -0.29 -8.05
N GLU A 615 -3.61 0.24 -8.46
CA GLU A 615 -4.88 -0.11 -7.83
C GLU A 615 -5.20 -1.58 -8.08
N LEU A 616 -5.64 -2.27 -7.01
CA LEU A 616 -6.08 -3.66 -7.13
C LEU A 616 -7.39 -3.70 -7.93
N TYR A 617 -7.39 -4.50 -9.01
CA TYR A 617 -8.54 -4.73 -9.90
C TYR A 617 -8.82 -3.64 -10.95
N SER A 618 -7.93 -2.66 -11.17
CA SER A 618 -7.96 -1.79 -12.34
C SER A 618 -6.69 -1.97 -13.19
N ASP A 619 -6.84 -2.06 -14.50
CA ASP A 619 -5.70 -2.29 -15.40
C ASP A 619 -4.94 -1.00 -15.76
N SER A 620 -5.51 0.17 -15.48
CA SER A 620 -4.98 1.47 -15.89
C SER A 620 -4.94 2.54 -14.80
N GLU A 621 -5.43 2.25 -13.58
CA GLU A 621 -5.48 3.26 -12.51
C GLU A 621 -4.34 3.08 -11.51
N GLU A 622 -3.58 4.15 -11.32
CA GLU A 622 -2.51 4.26 -10.35
C GLU A 622 -3.02 5.06 -9.15
N ILE A 623 -2.91 4.48 -7.95
CA ILE A 623 -3.18 5.22 -6.73
C ILE A 623 -1.90 5.96 -6.35
N ILE A 624 -1.93 7.28 -6.45
CA ILE A 624 -0.86 8.16 -6.00
C ILE A 624 -1.16 8.55 -4.56
N PHE A 625 -0.26 8.18 -3.65
CA PHE A 625 -0.33 8.60 -2.26
C PHE A 625 0.68 9.71 -1.99
N GLU A 626 0.20 10.89 -1.69
CA GLU A 626 1.00 11.99 -1.19
C GLU A 626 0.79 12.11 0.32
N ALA A 627 1.74 11.64 1.09
CA ALA A 627 1.71 11.78 2.53
C ALA A 627 3.06 12.26 3.05
N MET A 628 3.05 13.43 3.69
CA MET A 628 4.16 13.86 4.56
C MET A 628 3.78 13.60 6.02
N ARG A 629 4.64 12.90 6.76
CA ARG A 629 4.36 12.51 8.15
C ARG A 629 5.60 12.64 9.02
N PRO A 630 5.48 13.18 10.26
CA PRO A 630 6.53 13.05 11.25
C PRO A 630 6.75 11.58 11.62
N GLN A 631 8.01 11.21 11.88
CA GLN A 631 8.40 9.83 12.10
C GLN A 631 9.31 9.70 13.30
N ILE A 632 9.09 8.65 14.12
CA ILE A 632 9.95 8.22 15.22
C ILE A 632 10.41 6.80 14.94
N LEU A 633 11.71 6.59 14.91
CA LEU A 633 12.31 5.26 14.74
C LEU A 633 13.10 4.93 16.00
N ASN A 634 12.95 3.73 16.55
CA ASN A 634 13.80 3.31 17.65
C ASN A 634 14.43 1.93 17.41
N GLY A 635 15.61 1.71 17.92
CA GLY A 635 16.37 0.47 17.80
C GLY A 635 17.56 0.41 18.73
N ILE A 636 18.22 -0.76 18.78
CA ILE A 636 19.45 -0.98 19.56
C ILE A 636 20.65 -0.49 18.75
N ASP A 637 20.71 -0.90 17.49
CA ASP A 637 21.76 -0.54 16.55
C ASP A 637 21.47 0.78 15.85
N ARG A 638 22.46 1.31 15.14
CA ARG A 638 22.27 2.51 14.33
C ARG A 638 21.23 2.32 13.25
N ILE A 639 20.15 3.09 13.34
CA ILE A 639 19.02 3.08 12.43
C ILE A 639 19.37 3.89 11.17
N ALA A 640 19.86 5.11 11.35
CA ALA A 640 20.23 6.01 10.26
C ALA A 640 21.67 5.77 9.80
N SER A 641 21.89 4.71 9.04
CA SER A 641 23.21 4.36 8.47
C SER A 641 23.45 4.92 7.07
N ARG A 642 22.37 5.21 6.31
CA ARG A 642 22.46 5.79 4.97
C ARG A 642 22.46 7.31 5.03
N HIS A 643 23.28 7.95 4.20
CA HIS A 643 23.42 9.38 4.12
C HIS A 643 22.08 10.12 3.95
N ASP A 644 21.21 9.63 3.06
CA ASP A 644 19.92 10.27 2.77
C ASP A 644 18.99 10.29 3.99
N LEU A 645 18.97 9.21 4.77
CA LEU A 645 18.21 9.10 5.99
C LEU A 645 18.82 9.95 7.11
N LEU A 646 20.16 9.87 7.25
CA LEU A 646 20.92 10.63 8.25
C LEU A 646 20.73 12.14 8.11
N ASP A 647 20.81 12.65 6.88
CA ASP A 647 20.62 14.07 6.57
C ASP A 647 19.24 14.63 6.94
N ARG A 648 18.26 13.74 7.08
CA ARG A 648 16.89 14.08 7.47
C ARG A 648 16.58 13.72 8.91
N SER A 649 17.54 13.12 9.63
CA SER A 649 17.34 12.59 10.97
C SER A 649 17.86 13.50 12.06
N ILE A 650 17.15 13.49 13.18
CA ILE A 650 17.64 13.89 14.50
C ILE A 650 18.02 12.61 15.22
N CYS A 651 19.32 12.42 15.51
CA CYS A 651 19.81 11.18 16.10
C CYS A 651 20.09 11.41 17.59
N ILE A 652 19.34 10.69 18.46
CA ILE A 652 19.52 10.80 19.91
C ILE A 652 19.87 9.41 20.47
N THR A 653 21.06 9.33 21.08
CA THR A 653 21.50 8.13 21.80
C THR A 653 21.16 8.27 23.27
N LEU A 654 20.32 7.37 23.78
CA LEU A 654 19.83 7.41 25.15
C LEU A 654 20.77 6.65 26.10
N PRO A 655 21.11 7.22 27.29
CA PRO A 655 21.89 6.53 28.29
C PRO A 655 21.05 5.38 28.91
N VAL A 656 21.74 4.35 29.43
CA VAL A 656 21.10 3.30 30.22
C VAL A 656 20.59 3.89 31.54
N ILE A 657 19.35 3.57 31.90
CA ILE A 657 18.79 4.00 33.17
C ILE A 657 19.32 3.07 34.30
N PRO A 658 20.03 3.61 35.30
CA PRO A 658 20.45 2.83 36.46
C PRO A 658 19.23 2.26 37.20
N ASP A 659 19.41 1.09 37.83
CA ASP A 659 18.31 0.36 38.48
C ASP A 659 17.64 1.17 39.60
N ASP A 660 18.41 1.97 40.33
CA ASP A 660 17.94 2.86 41.38
C ASP A 660 17.10 4.06 40.90
N LYS A 661 17.17 4.38 39.60
CA LYS A 661 16.40 5.48 38.97
C LYS A 661 15.19 5.01 38.17
N ARG A 662 14.94 3.70 38.13
CA ARG A 662 13.76 3.16 37.44
C ARG A 662 12.49 3.50 38.23
N LYS A 663 11.42 3.86 37.49
CA LYS A 663 10.09 4.13 38.04
C LYS A 663 9.14 3.01 37.71
N GLU A 664 8.14 2.78 38.55
CA GLU A 664 7.04 1.90 38.19
C GLU A 664 6.25 2.47 37.01
N GLU A 665 5.89 1.61 36.05
CA GLU A 665 5.20 2.03 34.82
C GLU A 665 3.85 2.72 35.12
N LYS A 666 3.09 2.23 36.12
CA LYS A 666 1.80 2.82 36.49
C LYS A 666 1.95 4.23 37.07
N GLU A 667 2.97 4.47 37.93
CA GLU A 667 3.26 5.78 38.50
C GLU A 667 3.71 6.75 37.41
N PHE A 668 4.62 6.32 36.54
CA PHE A 668 5.09 7.11 35.42
C PHE A 668 3.95 7.61 34.52
N TRP A 669 3.04 6.72 34.10
CA TRP A 669 1.94 7.10 33.21
C TRP A 669 0.88 7.93 33.92
N ARG A 670 0.60 7.70 35.20
CA ARG A 670 -0.32 8.53 36.00
C ARG A 670 0.20 9.98 36.05
N ASP A 671 1.49 10.14 36.36
CA ASP A 671 2.09 11.48 36.52
C ASP A 671 2.20 12.18 35.16
N PHE A 672 2.49 11.42 34.11
CA PHE A 672 2.49 11.94 32.73
C PHE A 672 1.09 12.40 32.30
N GLU A 673 0.05 11.62 32.52
CA GLU A 673 -1.31 12.00 32.16
C GLU A 673 -1.79 13.25 32.91
N ALA A 674 -1.33 13.47 34.16
CA ALA A 674 -1.61 14.68 34.90
C ALA A 674 -0.90 15.93 34.33
N ALA A 675 0.31 15.78 33.83
CA ALA A 675 1.10 16.87 33.23
C ALA A 675 0.73 17.13 31.74
N ARG A 676 0.20 16.14 31.07
CA ARG A 676 -0.04 16.15 29.61
C ARG A 676 -0.90 17.31 29.10
N PRO A 677 -2.00 17.75 29.75
CA PRO A 677 -2.76 18.90 29.32
C PRO A 677 -1.95 20.22 29.32
N PHE A 678 -1.10 20.41 30.31
CA PHE A 678 -0.24 21.58 30.43
C PHE A 678 0.89 21.57 29.40
N ILE A 679 1.49 20.40 29.14
CA ILE A 679 2.52 20.21 28.11
C ILE A 679 1.91 20.49 26.73
N LEU A 680 0.68 20.01 26.47
CA LEU A 680 0.00 20.26 25.21
C LEU A 680 -0.35 21.74 25.03
N GLY A 681 -0.77 22.45 26.12
CA GLY A 681 -0.96 23.89 26.10
C GLY A 681 0.33 24.64 25.74
N ALA A 682 1.45 24.26 26.34
CA ALA A 682 2.75 24.86 26.04
C ALA A 682 3.21 24.58 24.58
N LEU A 683 2.88 23.42 24.02
CA LEU A 683 3.11 23.12 22.59
C LEU A 683 2.25 24.01 21.69
N CYS A 684 0.98 24.25 22.05
CA CYS A 684 0.11 25.18 21.32
C CYS A 684 0.66 26.61 21.38
N ASP A 685 1.17 27.06 22.53
CA ASP A 685 1.81 28.36 22.68
C ASP A 685 3.06 28.48 21.80
N ALA A 686 3.90 27.45 21.74
CA ALA A 686 5.07 27.41 20.88
C ALA A 686 4.72 27.47 19.38
N VAL A 687 3.68 26.75 18.96
CA VAL A 687 3.17 26.80 17.56
C VAL A 687 2.59 28.19 17.25
N SER A 688 1.84 28.80 18.17
CA SER A 688 1.33 30.16 18.00
C SER A 688 2.45 31.18 17.85
N CYS A 689 3.52 31.02 18.66
CA CYS A 689 4.73 31.84 18.58
C CYS A 689 5.44 31.66 17.23
N ALA A 690 5.57 30.41 16.74
CA ALA A 690 6.13 30.13 15.41
C ALA A 690 5.32 30.82 14.30
N LEU A 691 4.00 30.68 14.30
CA LEU A 691 3.10 31.33 13.31
C LEU A 691 3.29 32.86 13.29
N ARG A 692 3.48 33.46 14.45
CA ARG A 692 3.67 34.91 14.58
C ARG A 692 4.99 35.37 13.99
N ASN A 693 6.06 34.63 14.22
CA ASN A 693 7.43 35.04 13.95
C ASN A 693 8.01 34.50 12.64
N ILE A 694 7.40 33.49 12.01
CA ILE A 694 7.99 32.78 10.85
C ILE A 694 8.36 33.70 9.69
N SER A 695 7.59 34.77 9.45
CA SER A 695 7.81 35.74 8.36
C SER A 695 9.05 36.59 8.57
N THR A 696 9.40 36.87 9.83
CA THR A 696 10.53 37.72 10.22
C THR A 696 11.78 36.93 10.57
N THR A 697 11.64 35.63 10.88
CA THR A 697 12.77 34.78 11.25
C THR A 697 13.68 34.52 10.05
N LYS A 698 14.97 34.82 10.23
CA LYS A 698 16.06 34.56 9.27
C LYS A 698 17.08 33.64 9.92
N LEU A 699 17.62 32.72 9.17
CA LEU A 699 18.72 31.84 9.56
C LEU A 699 19.99 32.29 8.84
N ASP A 700 21.10 32.41 9.54
CA ASP A 700 22.41 32.79 8.95
C ASP A 700 22.89 31.69 7.96
N ARG A 701 22.64 30.44 8.28
CA ARG A 701 22.94 29.28 7.43
C ARG A 701 21.70 28.40 7.31
N LEU A 702 21.38 27.97 6.08
CA LEU A 702 20.27 27.08 5.80
C LEU A 702 20.72 25.62 5.86
N PRO A 703 20.30 24.83 6.85
CA PRO A 703 20.54 23.39 6.86
C PRO A 703 19.67 22.70 5.80
N ARG A 704 19.88 21.39 5.58
CA ARG A 704 19.07 20.62 4.62
C ARG A 704 17.57 20.68 4.90
N MET A 705 17.18 20.61 6.17
CA MET A 705 15.79 20.78 6.62
C MET A 705 15.56 22.24 7.05
N ALA A 706 15.69 23.17 6.10
CA ALA A 706 15.68 24.61 6.39
C ALA A 706 14.33 25.07 6.96
N ASP A 707 13.20 24.55 6.44
CA ASP A 707 11.87 24.92 6.90
C ASP A 707 11.62 24.48 8.34
N PHE A 708 12.05 23.25 8.69
CA PHE A 708 12.04 22.77 10.09
C PHE A 708 12.87 23.67 10.99
N ALA A 709 14.11 23.95 10.61
CA ALA A 709 14.99 24.79 11.41
C ALA A 709 14.42 26.20 11.62
N LYS A 710 13.88 26.80 10.56
CA LYS A 710 13.26 28.12 10.61
C LYS A 710 12.00 28.13 11.50
N TRP A 711 11.16 27.08 11.41
CA TRP A 711 9.94 26.97 12.19
C TRP A 711 10.21 26.89 13.69
N VAL A 712 11.16 26.03 14.11
CA VAL A 712 11.50 25.91 15.52
C VAL A 712 12.22 27.17 16.06
N THR A 713 13.12 27.77 15.26
CA THR A 713 13.73 29.07 15.63
C THR A 713 12.67 30.15 15.81
N ALA A 714 11.65 30.20 14.99
CA ALA A 714 10.52 31.14 15.13
C ALA A 714 9.72 30.89 16.43
N ALA A 715 9.69 29.67 16.94
CA ALA A 715 9.03 29.29 18.19
C ALA A 715 9.87 29.57 19.45
N GLU A 716 11.20 29.77 19.33
CA GLU A 716 12.11 29.87 20.48
C GLU A 716 11.70 30.86 21.57
N PRO A 717 11.06 32.03 21.28
CA PRO A 717 10.61 32.93 22.35
C PRO A 717 9.58 32.32 23.30
N ALA A 718 8.91 31.24 22.93
CA ALA A 718 7.96 30.51 23.78
C ALA A 718 8.54 29.20 24.34
N LEU A 719 9.81 28.89 24.05
CA LEU A 719 10.45 27.64 24.45
C LEU A 719 11.38 27.88 25.67
N PRO A 720 11.64 26.85 26.49
CA PRO A 720 12.31 27.02 27.78
C PRO A 720 13.86 27.10 27.68
N TRP A 721 14.38 27.72 26.61
CA TRP A 721 15.82 27.97 26.42
C TRP A 721 16.06 29.31 25.73
N LYS A 722 17.31 29.72 25.61
CA LYS A 722 17.68 31.00 24.99
C LYS A 722 17.62 30.94 23.47
N PRO A 723 17.31 32.06 22.78
CA PRO A 723 17.36 32.12 21.33
C PRO A 723 18.73 31.69 20.79
N GLY A 724 18.71 30.81 19.75
CA GLY A 724 19.88 30.25 19.09
C GLY A 724 20.36 28.92 19.68
N GLU A 725 19.90 28.50 20.86
CA GLU A 725 20.27 27.20 21.45
C GLU A 725 19.76 26.02 20.61
N PHE A 726 18.57 26.13 20.04
CA PHE A 726 18.07 25.09 19.12
C PHE A 726 18.98 24.89 17.90
N MET A 727 19.37 25.96 17.23
CA MET A 727 20.24 25.86 16.06
C MET A 727 21.62 25.29 16.41
N LYS A 728 22.15 25.61 17.59
CA LYS A 728 23.39 25.03 18.11
C LYS A 728 23.24 23.53 18.33
N ALA A 729 22.18 23.11 19.05
CA ALA A 729 21.89 21.71 19.32
C ALA A 729 21.66 20.92 17.99
N TYR A 730 20.89 21.48 17.06
CA TYR A 730 20.59 20.83 15.77
C TYR A 730 21.83 20.68 14.88
N THR A 731 22.67 21.72 14.80
CA THR A 731 23.93 21.69 14.04
C THR A 731 24.93 20.72 14.66
N GLY A 732 25.05 20.73 15.98
CA GLY A 732 25.90 19.80 16.74
C GLY A 732 25.47 18.36 16.56
N ASN A 733 24.16 18.06 16.65
CA ASN A 733 23.61 16.75 16.44
C ASN A 733 23.94 16.20 15.04
N ARG A 734 23.76 17.01 14.00
CA ARG A 734 24.11 16.64 12.63
C ARG A 734 25.60 16.38 12.43
N ALA A 735 26.46 17.24 13.00
CA ALA A 735 27.91 17.06 12.92
C ALA A 735 28.34 15.75 13.59
N ASN A 736 27.79 15.46 14.78
CA ASN A 736 28.06 14.21 15.50
C ASN A 736 27.56 13.00 14.73
N ALA A 737 26.37 13.06 14.15
CA ALA A 737 25.81 11.97 13.35
C ALA A 737 26.67 11.66 12.12
N VAL A 738 27.17 12.68 11.40
CA VAL A 738 28.09 12.54 10.26
C VAL A 738 29.42 11.93 10.70
N LYS A 739 30.01 12.42 11.79
CA LYS A 739 31.27 11.91 12.35
C LYS A 739 31.16 10.42 12.70
N LEU A 740 30.09 10.07 13.38
CA LEU A 740 29.80 8.69 13.75
C LEU A 740 29.55 7.78 12.52
N ALA A 741 28.94 8.30 11.45
CA ALA A 741 28.74 7.55 10.20
C ALA A 741 30.07 7.32 9.47
N LEU A 742 30.98 8.29 9.49
CA LEU A 742 32.35 8.17 8.97
C LEU A 742 33.13 7.07 9.70
N ASP A 743 33.01 6.99 11.03
CA ASP A 743 33.74 6.00 11.84
C ASP A 743 33.27 4.55 11.59
N VAL A 744 32.05 4.37 11.08
CA VAL A 744 31.49 3.05 10.72
C VAL A 744 31.76 2.69 9.26
N ASP A 745 31.85 3.66 8.33
CA ASP A 745 32.18 3.36 6.94
C ASP A 745 33.65 3.02 6.78
N ILE A 746 33.93 1.74 6.57
CA ILE A 746 35.30 1.21 6.45
C ILE A 746 36.12 1.97 5.39
N VAL A 747 35.51 2.29 4.23
CA VAL A 747 36.22 2.99 3.15
C VAL A 747 36.50 4.44 3.53
N ALA A 748 35.50 5.13 4.13
CA ALA A 748 35.66 6.50 4.55
C ALA A 748 36.73 6.62 5.67
N CYS A 749 36.72 5.71 6.63
CA CYS A 749 37.69 5.65 7.72
C CYS A 749 39.13 5.52 7.16
N TRP A 750 39.34 4.59 6.25
CA TRP A 750 40.69 4.38 5.68
C TRP A 750 41.10 5.49 4.71
N ILE A 751 40.19 6.14 4.00
CA ILE A 751 40.52 7.34 3.20
C ILE A 751 40.95 8.51 4.11
N ARG A 752 40.26 8.73 5.24
CA ARG A 752 40.62 9.74 6.23
C ARG A 752 42.03 9.49 6.75
N GLN A 753 42.37 8.24 7.06
CA GLN A 753 43.71 7.86 7.51
C GLN A 753 44.74 8.01 6.39
N PHE A 754 44.40 7.59 5.18
CA PHE A 754 45.27 7.71 3.98
C PHE A 754 45.63 9.16 3.65
N MET A 755 44.68 10.08 3.86
CA MET A 755 44.86 11.51 3.66
C MET A 755 45.43 12.25 4.89
N GLY A 756 45.76 11.54 5.96
CA GLY A 756 46.28 12.15 7.22
C GLY A 756 47.34 13.21 6.97
N ASP A 757 48.42 12.83 6.30
CA ASP A 757 49.60 13.67 6.01
C ASP A 757 49.61 14.24 4.59
N LYS A 758 48.52 14.02 3.80
CA LYS A 758 48.46 14.41 2.40
C LYS A 758 47.48 15.56 2.20
N SER A 759 47.87 16.58 1.46
CA SER A 759 46.96 17.66 1.03
C SER A 759 46.17 17.29 -0.23
N GLN A 760 46.76 16.44 -1.10
CA GLN A 760 46.11 15.97 -2.33
C GLN A 760 46.63 14.57 -2.73
N TRP A 761 45.76 13.79 -3.36
CA TRP A 761 46.09 12.53 -4.03
C TRP A 761 45.30 12.44 -5.36
N GLU A 762 45.97 11.87 -6.38
CA GLU A 762 45.35 11.62 -7.70
C GLU A 762 45.80 10.27 -8.25
N GLY A 763 44.87 9.50 -8.80
CA GLY A 763 45.12 8.16 -9.35
C GLY A 763 43.84 7.49 -9.83
N THR A 764 43.99 6.29 -10.40
CA THR A 764 42.83 5.49 -10.81
C THR A 764 42.20 4.78 -9.60
N ALA A 765 40.99 4.24 -9.77
CA ALA A 765 40.33 3.43 -8.74
C ALA A 765 41.13 2.18 -8.36
N THR A 766 41.95 1.67 -9.30
CA THR A 766 42.87 0.54 -9.03
C THR A 766 44.03 0.98 -8.16
N ASP A 767 44.64 2.15 -8.47
CA ASP A 767 45.73 2.69 -7.69
C ASP A 767 45.30 3.03 -6.27
N LEU A 768 44.09 3.60 -6.10
CA LEU A 768 43.53 3.91 -4.79
C LEU A 768 43.25 2.63 -3.99
N LEU A 769 42.66 1.59 -4.63
CA LEU A 769 42.39 0.32 -3.96
C LEU A 769 43.68 -0.38 -3.50
N SER A 770 44.73 -0.31 -4.32
CA SER A 770 46.05 -0.81 -3.93
C SER A 770 46.64 -0.02 -2.76
N ALA A 771 46.67 1.31 -2.87
CA ALA A 771 47.24 2.18 -1.85
C ALA A 771 46.52 2.08 -0.49
N LEU A 772 45.19 1.93 -0.51
CA LEU A 772 44.41 1.63 0.69
C LEU A 772 44.68 0.20 1.19
N GLY A 773 44.86 -0.76 0.28
CA GLY A 773 45.18 -2.13 0.61
C GLY A 773 46.53 -2.29 1.37
N ASP A 774 47.50 -1.45 1.11
CA ASP A 774 48.78 -1.44 1.78
C ASP A 774 48.69 -0.90 3.24
N LEU A 775 47.70 -0.06 3.52
CA LEU A 775 47.49 0.49 4.87
C LEU A 775 46.55 -0.37 5.73
N VAL A 776 45.67 -1.13 5.10
CA VAL A 776 44.56 -1.84 5.77
C VAL A 776 45.05 -3.21 6.27
N PRO A 777 44.78 -3.60 7.53
CA PRO A 777 45.09 -4.94 8.04
C PRO A 777 44.40 -6.04 7.22
N ASP A 778 45.08 -7.22 7.12
CA ASP A 778 44.56 -8.35 6.38
C ASP A 778 43.15 -8.82 6.79
N ASP A 779 42.83 -8.73 8.09
CA ASP A 779 41.52 -9.12 8.58
C ASP A 779 40.44 -8.19 8.10
N THR A 780 40.70 -6.87 8.05
CA THR A 780 39.77 -5.89 7.49
C THR A 780 39.57 -6.08 5.98
N ARG A 781 40.64 -6.45 5.26
CA ARG A 781 40.55 -6.77 3.81
C ARG A 781 39.69 -8.01 3.52
N LYS A 782 39.53 -8.94 4.47
CA LYS A 782 38.68 -10.13 4.34
C LYS A 782 37.22 -9.86 4.56
N LEU A 783 36.86 -8.78 5.23
CA LEU A 783 35.46 -8.41 5.51
C LEU A 783 34.66 -8.28 4.21
N ARG A 784 33.36 -8.59 4.28
CA ARG A 784 32.42 -8.48 3.15
C ARG A 784 32.23 -7.02 2.73
N GLU A 785 32.38 -6.12 3.67
CA GLU A 785 32.22 -4.68 3.52
C GLU A 785 33.45 -4.05 2.81
N TRP A 786 34.59 -4.71 2.74
CA TRP A 786 35.76 -4.20 2.01
C TRP A 786 35.61 -4.40 0.49
N PRO A 787 35.83 -3.33 -0.34
CA PRO A 787 35.70 -3.46 -1.79
C PRO A 787 36.77 -4.39 -2.38
N LYS A 788 36.33 -5.42 -3.11
CA LYS A 788 37.23 -6.41 -3.73
C LYS A 788 37.67 -6.05 -5.15
N ALA A 789 37.01 -5.01 -5.74
CA ALA A 789 37.28 -4.60 -7.11
C ALA A 789 37.20 -3.06 -7.24
N PRO A 790 37.91 -2.43 -8.19
CA PRO A 790 37.89 -0.97 -8.42
C PRO A 790 36.47 -0.39 -8.64
N ASN A 791 35.60 -1.11 -9.36
CA ASN A 791 34.21 -0.68 -9.55
C ASN A 791 33.43 -0.65 -8.23
N SER A 792 33.63 -1.62 -7.36
CA SER A 792 33.03 -1.67 -6.04
C SER A 792 33.54 -0.53 -5.16
N LEU A 793 34.82 -0.20 -5.24
CA LEU A 793 35.40 0.96 -4.57
C LEU A 793 34.77 2.27 -5.08
N GLY A 794 34.63 2.44 -6.41
CA GLY A 794 34.01 3.63 -7.00
C GLY A 794 32.56 3.85 -6.52
N HIS A 795 31.76 2.79 -6.35
CA HIS A 795 30.42 2.90 -5.77
C HIS A 795 30.44 3.32 -4.28
N ARG A 796 31.36 2.79 -3.51
CA ARG A 796 31.50 3.17 -2.08
C ARG A 796 32.02 4.59 -1.93
N LEU A 797 32.96 5.01 -2.75
CA LEU A 797 33.48 6.39 -2.77
C LEU A 797 32.39 7.44 -3.02
N ARG A 798 31.46 7.16 -3.93
CA ARG A 798 30.32 8.07 -4.18
C ARG A 798 29.48 8.29 -2.92
N ARG A 799 29.30 7.26 -2.10
CA ARG A 799 28.59 7.35 -0.80
C ARG A 799 29.44 8.03 0.26
N ALA A 800 30.70 7.67 0.36
CA ALA A 800 31.64 8.20 1.35
C ALA A 800 32.00 9.69 1.08
N ALA A 801 31.97 10.12 -0.19
CA ALA A 801 32.38 11.48 -0.58
C ALA A 801 31.61 12.58 0.15
N THR A 802 30.33 12.37 0.43
CA THR A 802 29.51 13.36 1.14
C THR A 802 29.90 13.47 2.63
N PHE A 803 30.21 12.34 3.27
CA PHE A 803 30.68 12.33 4.65
C PHE A 803 32.09 12.92 4.76
N LEU A 804 32.99 12.54 3.85
CA LEU A 804 34.37 13.02 3.83
C LEU A 804 34.47 14.53 3.57
N ARG A 805 33.54 15.09 2.79
CA ARG A 805 33.43 16.55 2.57
C ARG A 805 33.13 17.29 3.87
N ALA A 806 32.38 16.71 4.79
CA ALA A 806 32.15 17.32 6.11
C ALA A 806 33.42 17.42 6.96
N GLU A 807 34.45 16.58 6.68
CA GLU A 807 35.77 16.63 7.28
C GLU A 807 36.80 17.34 6.38
N SER A 808 36.31 18.17 5.45
CA SER A 808 37.14 18.93 4.52
C SER A 808 37.99 18.07 3.57
N ILE A 809 37.57 16.83 3.30
CA ILE A 809 38.16 15.94 2.30
C ILE A 809 37.21 15.87 1.08
N GLU A 810 37.58 16.49 0.00
CA GLU A 810 36.84 16.50 -1.24
C GLU A 810 37.30 15.37 -2.16
N ILE A 811 36.34 14.61 -2.68
CA ILE A 811 36.56 13.56 -3.67
C ILE A 811 35.88 13.96 -4.99
N THR A 812 36.70 14.12 -6.03
CA THR A 812 36.23 14.29 -7.40
C THR A 812 36.36 12.97 -8.14
N LEU A 813 35.22 12.45 -8.60
CA LEU A 813 35.14 11.20 -9.37
C LEU A 813 35.11 11.53 -10.87
N PRO A 814 35.64 10.64 -11.74
CA PRO A 814 35.63 10.85 -13.17
C PRO A 814 34.22 10.89 -13.71
N SER A 815 33.91 11.84 -14.63
CA SER A 815 32.65 11.86 -15.36
C SER A 815 32.59 10.71 -16.40
N SER A 816 31.40 10.33 -16.84
CA SER A 816 31.22 9.29 -17.86
C SER A 816 31.85 9.66 -19.22
N GLU A 817 32.10 10.94 -19.49
CA GLU A 817 32.66 11.48 -20.72
C GLU A 817 34.19 11.66 -20.67
N SER A 818 34.79 11.51 -19.48
CA SER A 818 36.22 11.65 -19.32
C SER A 818 36.96 10.37 -19.75
N TRP A 819 37.85 10.49 -20.74
CA TRP A 819 38.76 9.43 -21.17
C TRP A 819 39.83 9.08 -20.13
N ARG A 820 40.14 10.03 -19.21
CA ARG A 820 41.03 9.82 -18.06
C ARG A 820 40.18 9.52 -16.84
N ARG A 821 40.19 8.27 -16.36
CA ARG A 821 39.45 7.79 -15.20
C ARG A 821 40.16 8.04 -13.86
N TYR A 822 40.64 9.27 -13.63
CA TYR A 822 41.30 9.62 -12.37
C TYR A 822 40.32 10.08 -11.31
N ILE A 823 40.63 9.66 -10.07
CA ILE A 823 39.97 10.10 -8.83
C ILE A 823 40.89 11.11 -8.20
N THR A 824 40.41 12.28 -7.87
CA THR A 824 41.18 13.30 -7.15
C THR A 824 40.60 13.44 -5.76
N ILE A 825 41.47 13.36 -4.75
CA ILE A 825 41.13 13.58 -3.33
C ILE A 825 41.95 14.75 -2.84
N ARG A 826 41.27 15.78 -2.26
CA ARG A 826 41.90 17.00 -1.75
C ARG A 826 41.46 17.31 -0.35
N LYS A 827 42.35 17.79 0.51
CA LYS A 827 42.06 18.31 1.84
C LYS A 827 41.92 19.83 1.76
N SER A 828 40.72 20.37 2.06
CA SER A 828 40.48 21.82 2.03
C SER A 828 40.97 22.47 3.34
N LEU A 829 41.67 23.59 3.24
CA LEU A 829 42.22 24.30 4.41
C LEU A 829 41.20 25.14 5.20
N GLN A 830 39.92 25.11 4.84
CA GLN A 830 38.92 26.08 5.34
C GLN A 830 38.45 25.89 6.79
N LYS A 831 38.90 24.85 7.51
CA LYS A 831 38.51 24.61 8.91
C LYS A 831 39.53 25.05 9.98
N ILE A 832 40.65 25.58 9.60
CA ILE A 832 41.70 26.01 10.59
C ILE A 832 41.32 27.35 11.24
N VAL A 833 40.49 28.19 10.59
CA VAL A 833 40.10 29.52 11.13
C VAL A 833 39.08 29.40 12.27
N ASP A 834 38.15 28.45 12.20
CA ASP A 834 37.11 28.30 13.26
C ASP A 834 37.63 27.65 14.56
N THR A 835 38.86 27.06 14.54
CA THR A 835 39.46 26.42 15.72
C THR A 835 40.38 27.40 16.50
N VAL A 836 40.79 28.47 15.85
CA VAL A 836 41.66 29.50 16.50
C VAL A 836 40.81 30.49 17.31
N GLU A 837 39.57 30.78 16.92
CA GLU A 837 38.70 31.69 17.71
C GLU A 837 38.16 31.09 19.02
N THR A 838 38.27 29.79 19.24
CA THR A 838 37.79 29.12 20.46
C THR A 838 38.89 28.99 21.56
N VAL A 839 40.13 29.39 21.28
CA VAL A 839 41.25 29.30 22.26
C VAL A 839 41.58 30.66 22.93
N GLU A 840 41.01 31.78 22.47
CA GLU A 840 41.34 33.11 23.01
C GLU A 840 40.53 33.61 24.21
N THR A 841 39.78 32.75 24.92
CA THR A 841 39.15 33.13 26.19
C THR A 841 39.71 32.37 27.38
N GLY A 842 41.03 32.53 27.64
CA GLY A 842 41.65 31.95 28.80
C GLY A 842 43.08 32.44 28.99
N ASN A 843 43.22 33.55 29.64
CA ASN A 843 44.42 34.09 30.32
C ASN A 843 45.47 34.89 29.53
N GLY A 844 45.64 36.07 29.98
CA GLY A 844 46.58 37.11 29.52
C GLY A 844 48.04 36.73 29.59
N GLY A 845 48.81 37.26 28.70
CA GLY A 845 50.23 37.27 28.66
C GLY A 845 50.74 37.48 27.24
N GLY A 846 51.00 38.69 26.85
CA GLY A 846 51.38 39.13 25.53
C GLY A 846 52.66 38.53 24.95
N SER A 847 52.66 38.62 23.66
CA SER A 847 53.81 38.74 22.76
C SER A 847 53.82 37.79 21.56
N THR A 848 53.70 38.45 20.44
CA THR A 848 54.21 38.03 19.10
C THR A 848 53.73 36.71 18.49
N ILE A 849 52.61 36.80 17.79
CA ILE A 849 52.25 35.85 16.66
C ILE A 849 51.87 36.61 15.37
N ASN A 850 52.03 37.94 15.31
CA ASN A 850 51.66 38.70 14.09
C ASN A 850 52.71 38.64 12.96
N ASP A 851 53.93 38.14 13.21
CA ASP A 851 54.96 38.11 12.16
C ASP A 851 54.95 36.84 11.29
N THR A 852 54.26 35.78 11.68
CA THR A 852 54.21 34.50 10.95
C THR A 852 53.06 34.46 9.92
N ILE A 853 52.06 35.34 10.01
CA ILE A 853 50.92 35.36 9.10
C ILE A 853 51.22 36.20 7.86
N ASN A 854 52.06 37.20 7.95
CA ASN A 854 52.44 38.04 6.81
C ASN A 854 53.37 37.34 5.81
N ASP A 855 54.20 36.40 6.27
CA ASP A 855 55.10 35.64 5.37
C ASP A 855 54.39 34.57 4.50
N ILE A 856 53.16 34.22 4.84
CA ILE A 856 52.34 33.23 4.06
C ILE A 856 51.51 33.95 3.00
N VAL A 857 51.17 35.23 3.16
CA VAL A 857 50.33 35.97 2.20
C VAL A 857 51.19 36.53 1.05
N ASP A 858 52.50 36.74 1.26
CA ASP A 858 53.41 37.27 0.24
C ASP A 858 54.00 36.18 -0.70
N ALA A 859 53.85 34.89 -0.39
CA ALA A 859 54.30 33.78 -1.22
C ALA A 859 53.39 33.46 -2.41
N GLU A 860 52.17 33.94 -2.44
CA GLU A 860 51.20 33.71 -3.54
C GLU A 860 51.22 34.77 -4.67
N LYS A 861 52.05 35.84 -4.55
CA LYS A 861 52.10 36.94 -5.56
C LYS A 861 53.08 36.74 -6.67
N THR A 862 53.78 35.62 -6.76
CA THR A 862 54.89 35.45 -7.75
C THR A 862 54.73 34.35 -8.78
N VAL A 863 53.52 33.92 -9.13
CA VAL A 863 53.32 33.06 -10.32
C VAL A 863 52.19 33.65 -11.18
N GLY A 864 52.63 34.48 -12.16
CA GLY A 864 51.72 35.05 -13.14
C GLY A 864 51.28 34.03 -14.22
N ILE A 865 50.01 33.98 -14.42
CA ILE A 865 49.35 33.39 -15.62
C ILE A 865 48.39 34.43 -16.18
N PRO A 866 48.33 34.66 -17.52
CA PRO A 866 47.65 35.82 -18.08
C PRO A 866 46.16 35.67 -18.15
N LEU A 867 45.48 36.75 -17.83
CA LEU A 867 44.04 36.97 -17.99
C LEU A 867 43.66 36.98 -19.50
N MET A 868 42.70 36.16 -19.89
CA MET A 868 41.96 36.39 -21.12
C MET A 868 40.59 36.99 -20.80
N ASP A 869 40.25 38.00 -21.62
CA ASP A 869 39.15 38.95 -21.51
C ASP A 869 37.75 38.37 -21.39
N LYS A 870 36.99 39.07 -20.56
CA LYS A 870 35.50 38.97 -20.53
C LYS A 870 34.92 39.86 -21.61
N PRO A 871 33.85 39.50 -22.29
CA PRO A 871 32.93 40.48 -22.88
C PRO A 871 31.79 40.83 -21.92
N ALA A 872 31.43 42.08 -21.96
CA ALA A 872 30.43 42.76 -21.16
C ALA A 872 28.97 42.47 -21.60
N PRO A 873 27.98 42.85 -20.80
CA PRO A 873 26.59 42.48 -21.01
C PRO A 873 25.84 43.49 -21.84
N ASP A 874 24.93 43.02 -22.71
CA ASP A 874 23.92 43.87 -23.33
C ASP A 874 22.48 43.35 -23.19
N LYS A 875 21.69 44.16 -22.52
CA LYS A 875 20.32 44.61 -22.70
C LYS A 875 19.24 43.67 -23.27
N ALA A 876 18.25 43.58 -22.39
CA ALA A 876 16.81 43.55 -22.63
C ALA A 876 16.27 43.59 -24.08
N PHE A 877 15.30 42.70 -24.40
CA PHE A 877 14.11 43.12 -25.15
C PHE A 877 12.91 42.19 -24.88
N HIS A 878 11.76 42.82 -24.91
CA HIS A 878 10.40 42.39 -24.70
C HIS A 878 9.81 41.42 -25.72
N ASP A 879 8.79 40.72 -25.29
CA ASP A 879 7.56 40.28 -26.02
C ASP A 879 7.68 39.80 -27.46
N VAL A 880 7.04 38.68 -27.75
CA VAL A 880 5.85 38.59 -28.63
C VAL A 880 5.39 37.13 -28.76
N ASN A 881 4.09 36.96 -28.63
CA ASN A 881 3.26 35.80 -28.97
C ASN A 881 3.33 35.38 -30.43
N ASP A 882 2.82 34.18 -30.64
CA ASP A 882 2.22 33.62 -31.88
C ASP A 882 3.12 32.99 -32.92
N PHE A 883 2.88 31.75 -33.22
CA PHE A 883 2.30 31.21 -34.44
C PHE A 883 2.41 29.67 -34.55
N ASN A 884 1.26 29.08 -34.64
CA ASN A 884 0.75 27.92 -35.37
C ASN A 884 1.65 27.16 -36.39
N ASP A 885 1.37 25.86 -36.39
CA ASP A 885 1.31 24.92 -37.49
C ASP A 885 2.51 24.72 -38.44
N LYS A 886 2.98 23.49 -38.43
CA LYS A 886 3.08 22.68 -39.66
C LYS A 886 3.38 21.21 -39.40
N LYS A 887 2.47 20.38 -39.89
CA LYS A 887 2.61 18.93 -40.16
C LYS A 887 3.79 18.70 -41.12
N HIS A 888 4.57 17.66 -40.86
CA HIS A 888 5.18 16.86 -41.94
C HIS A 888 5.26 15.38 -41.52
N THR A 889 4.55 14.62 -42.28
CA THR A 889 4.64 13.17 -42.53
C THR A 889 5.99 12.78 -43.11
N PHE A 890 6.61 11.69 -42.65
CA PHE A 890 7.38 10.77 -43.48
C PHE A 890 7.41 9.35 -42.91
N SER A 891 6.95 8.49 -43.67
CA SER A 891 7.03 7.08 -44.05
C SER A 891 7.97 6.11 -43.34
N LYS A 892 7.43 4.92 -43.22
CA LYS A 892 8.00 3.60 -42.86
C LYS A 892 9.24 3.27 -43.70
N GLU A 893 10.20 2.62 -43.06
CA GLU A 893 10.96 1.54 -43.69
C GLU A 893 11.25 0.44 -42.68
N VAL A 894 10.96 -0.77 -43.12
CA VAL A 894 11.19 -2.07 -42.51
C VAL A 894 12.60 -2.51 -42.88
N ILE A 895 13.37 -3.00 -41.90
CA ILE A 895 14.43 -3.99 -42.18
C ILE A 895 14.40 -5.05 -41.07
N GLU A 896 14.19 -6.27 -41.50
CA GLU A 896 14.44 -7.54 -40.78
C GLU A 896 15.93 -7.75 -40.53
N LEU A 897 16.27 -8.14 -39.31
CA LEU A 897 17.16 -9.26 -39.06
C LEU A 897 17.09 -9.59 -37.56
#